data_0fc16ad6524409c4e3973e8361a8b9db
#
_entry.id   0fc16ad6524409c4e3973e8361a8b9db
#
_cell.length_a   1.000
_cell.length_b   1.000
_cell.length_c   1.000
_cell.angle_alpha   90.00
_cell.angle_beta   90.00
_cell.angle_gamma   90.00
#
_symmetry.space_group_name_H-M   'P 1'
#
loop_
_entity.id
_entity.type
_entity.pdbx_description
1 polymer ?
#
loop_
_entity_poly.entity_id
_entity_poly.type
_entity_poly.pdbx_seq_one_letter_code
_entity_poly.pdbx_strand_id
1 'polypeptide(L)'
;KHGRHPKDWTYANIDYMRKELNTLGLSFSKSREFATCDPLYTRWEQEFIIKMFKEGLLYRESTTVNWCEDCHTVLANEQVEEGCCWRCDNEVELKEMPGYYLDIIKYADDLLGDLKQLEGKWPHQVLAMQSNWIGKSQGLEFDFELSEASKAKLGGNFEKYTVFTTRPDTIYGVTYSALAAEHPITKYLLDHDLLDSDVAEKIVAISNMTEIERAKEGKEGYDLGLTVIHPLSKEEIPVWTANFVLATYGGGAVMAVPAHDERDFEFATQYDLPIKRVISGGDTLPYTLEGVLENSEAFTGVKNTEARVQIITYFEESSLGKGTTNYKLRNWGISRQRYWGAPIPFVHCEDCGLVAEKVENLPIALPDDVEITGEGNPLEKHPTWSHCACPKCGKEAKRETDTLDTFVQSSWYQFRYATNPKKWNKTGIDKEEANYWLGVDQYIGGIEHAILHLLYARFFTKVLRDLGYHDIDEPFENLLTQGMVLMDGTKMSKSKGNTVDPDALVEKYGADTARLFTLFAAPPAKELEWNDSAVEGAFRFIKKLYDRKEKVTGNRLPIIDQNTLNKESKLARVKVYEALRKSTDVYEKTFAFNTLIAACMEALNALDKQDDAEVWTEGIYIILNLLEPIIPHVTTELSELLFDRDNLGAKLVVREEVFVQDSILYMVMIGGKKRTEVEVSPSASSDEILAIAKEAGAKWLEGMTIVKEIVVPNKLVNLAVKPN
;
A
#
# COMPACT_ATOMS: atom_id res chain seq x y z
N LYS A 1 -25.87 -12.34 9.70
CA LYS A 1 -26.72 -11.14 9.44
C LYS A 1 -27.89 -11.44 8.48
N HIS A 2 -27.70 -12.23 7.40
CA HIS A 2 -28.71 -12.41 6.33
C HIS A 2 -29.47 -13.73 6.38
N GLY A 3 -29.20 -14.64 7.33
CA GLY A 3 -29.86 -15.93 7.48
C GLY A 3 -29.71 -16.86 6.25
N ARG A 4 -28.66 -16.67 5.45
CA ARG A 4 -28.35 -17.45 4.25
C ARG A 4 -27.06 -18.25 4.44
N HIS A 5 -26.97 -19.41 3.80
CA HIS A 5 -25.75 -20.21 3.79
C HIS A 5 -24.63 -19.44 3.06
N PRO A 6 -23.39 -19.33 3.59
CA PRO A 6 -22.31 -18.54 3.01
C PRO A 6 -21.96 -18.95 1.58
N LYS A 7 -22.00 -20.24 1.25
CA LYS A 7 -21.76 -20.75 -0.11
C LYS A 7 -22.76 -20.16 -1.10
N ASP A 8 -24.06 -20.31 -0.82
CA ASP A 8 -25.12 -19.81 -1.71
C ASP A 8 -25.08 -18.29 -1.87
N TRP A 9 -24.80 -17.60 -0.77
CA TRP A 9 -24.61 -16.15 -0.78
C TRP A 9 -23.43 -15.72 -1.66
N THR A 10 -22.29 -16.42 -1.54
CA THR A 10 -21.07 -16.09 -2.30
C THR A 10 -21.29 -16.31 -3.80
N TYR A 11 -21.81 -17.47 -4.20
CA TYR A 11 -22.03 -17.74 -5.63
C TYR A 11 -23.12 -16.83 -6.24
N ALA A 12 -24.17 -16.51 -5.51
CA ALA A 12 -25.18 -15.55 -5.96
C ALA A 12 -24.57 -14.14 -6.17
N ASN A 13 -23.67 -13.71 -5.29
CA ASN A 13 -22.95 -12.44 -5.47
C ASN A 13 -21.98 -12.48 -6.65
N ILE A 14 -21.28 -13.59 -6.88
CA ILE A 14 -20.40 -13.75 -8.05
C ILE A 14 -21.23 -13.62 -9.35
N ASP A 15 -22.38 -14.28 -9.43
CA ASP A 15 -23.26 -14.19 -10.61
C ASP A 15 -23.80 -12.77 -10.82
N TYR A 16 -24.16 -12.09 -9.73
CA TYR A 16 -24.62 -10.71 -9.76
C TYR A 16 -23.52 -9.76 -10.26
N MET A 17 -22.32 -9.82 -9.66
CA MET A 17 -21.17 -9.00 -10.06
C MET A 17 -20.74 -9.27 -11.51
N ARG A 18 -20.79 -10.53 -11.95
CA ARG A 18 -20.50 -10.88 -13.36
C ARG A 18 -21.44 -10.15 -14.32
N LYS A 19 -22.72 -10.06 -13.97
CA LYS A 19 -23.71 -9.32 -14.75
C LYS A 19 -23.38 -7.82 -14.78
N GLU A 20 -23.11 -7.20 -13.63
CA GLU A 20 -22.74 -5.79 -13.53
C GLU A 20 -21.47 -5.45 -14.35
N LEU A 21 -20.41 -6.26 -14.21
CA LEU A 21 -19.15 -6.06 -14.95
C LEU A 21 -19.34 -6.20 -16.46
N ASN A 22 -20.19 -7.13 -16.91
CA ASN A 22 -20.57 -7.27 -18.33
C ASN A 22 -21.35 -6.04 -18.83
N THR A 23 -22.27 -5.50 -18.02
CA THR A 23 -23.05 -4.29 -18.35
C THR A 23 -22.16 -3.07 -18.48
N LEU A 24 -21.14 -2.97 -17.64
CA LEU A 24 -20.12 -1.89 -17.73
C LEU A 24 -19.22 -2.02 -18.96
N GLY A 25 -19.29 -3.09 -19.73
CA GLY A 25 -18.47 -3.29 -20.93
C GLY A 25 -16.99 -3.54 -20.62
N LEU A 26 -16.68 -4.23 -19.53
CA LEU A 26 -15.31 -4.59 -19.17
C LEU A 26 -14.85 -5.83 -19.95
N SER A 27 -13.64 -5.78 -20.50
CA SER A 27 -13.08 -6.80 -21.39
C SER A 27 -12.28 -7.85 -20.63
N PHE A 28 -12.97 -8.70 -19.84
CA PHE A 28 -12.35 -9.82 -19.15
C PHE A 28 -12.31 -11.09 -20.01
N SER A 29 -11.28 -11.92 -19.81
CA SER A 29 -11.20 -13.24 -20.40
C SER A 29 -12.11 -14.23 -19.66
N LYS A 30 -13.33 -14.47 -20.18
CA LYS A 30 -14.31 -15.39 -19.59
C LYS A 30 -13.78 -16.81 -19.41
N SER A 31 -12.88 -17.27 -20.28
CA SER A 31 -12.29 -18.60 -20.19
C SER A 31 -11.29 -18.77 -19.04
N ARG A 32 -10.79 -17.65 -18.46
CA ARG A 32 -9.86 -17.65 -17.34
C ARG A 32 -10.50 -17.21 -16.02
N GLU A 33 -11.81 -17.02 -16.02
CA GLU A 33 -12.55 -16.73 -14.79
C GLU A 33 -12.57 -17.95 -13.87
N PHE A 34 -12.33 -17.74 -12.58
CA PHE A 34 -12.45 -18.73 -11.51
C PHE A 34 -12.86 -18.07 -10.20
N ALA A 35 -13.39 -18.83 -9.28
CA ALA A 35 -13.64 -18.38 -7.91
C ALA A 35 -12.59 -18.98 -6.97
N THR A 36 -12.00 -18.18 -6.11
CA THR A 36 -11.00 -18.65 -5.13
C THR A 36 -11.60 -19.57 -4.07
N CYS A 37 -12.93 -19.56 -3.92
CA CYS A 37 -13.66 -20.49 -3.05
C CYS A 37 -13.98 -21.85 -3.73
N ASP A 38 -13.64 -22.03 -5.00
CA ASP A 38 -13.85 -23.31 -5.69
C ASP A 38 -12.94 -24.40 -5.12
N PRO A 39 -13.45 -25.63 -4.92
CA PRO A 39 -12.65 -26.75 -4.40
C PRO A 39 -11.37 -27.01 -5.20
N LEU A 40 -11.41 -26.77 -6.52
CA LEU A 40 -10.24 -26.96 -7.39
C LEU A 40 -9.14 -25.90 -7.10
N TYR A 41 -9.51 -24.68 -6.77
CA TYR A 41 -8.53 -23.66 -6.34
C TYR A 41 -7.96 -24.00 -4.96
N THR A 42 -8.85 -24.30 -4.01
CA THR A 42 -8.49 -24.70 -2.64
C THR A 42 -7.56 -25.93 -2.61
N ARG A 43 -7.75 -26.89 -3.52
CA ARG A 43 -6.87 -28.07 -3.61
C ARG A 43 -5.41 -27.70 -3.77
N TRP A 44 -5.09 -26.79 -4.65
CA TRP A 44 -3.72 -26.40 -4.92
C TRP A 44 -3.12 -25.55 -3.80
N GLU A 45 -3.93 -24.67 -3.25
CA GLU A 45 -3.56 -23.89 -2.08
C GLU A 45 -3.20 -24.80 -0.89
N GLN A 46 -4.03 -25.79 -0.60
CA GLN A 46 -3.75 -26.79 0.43
C GLN A 46 -2.46 -27.57 0.15
N GLU A 47 -2.17 -27.89 -1.11
CA GLU A 47 -0.91 -28.56 -1.48
C GLU A 47 0.31 -27.65 -1.20
N PHE A 48 0.22 -26.35 -1.52
CA PHE A 48 1.29 -25.39 -1.19
C PHE A 48 1.54 -25.32 0.32
N ILE A 49 0.49 -25.23 1.11
CA ILE A 49 0.56 -25.20 2.57
C ILE A 49 1.23 -26.48 3.12
N ILE A 50 0.90 -27.65 2.61
CA ILE A 50 1.55 -28.91 3.00
C ILE A 50 3.04 -28.90 2.65
N LYS A 51 3.42 -28.37 1.48
CA LYS A 51 4.83 -28.25 1.09
C LYS A 51 5.58 -27.28 1.99
N MET A 52 5.01 -26.11 2.26
CA MET A 52 5.60 -25.12 3.19
C MET A 52 5.80 -25.71 4.58
N PHE A 53 4.87 -26.52 5.06
CA PHE A 53 5.02 -27.24 6.35
C PHE A 53 6.18 -28.24 6.32
N LYS A 54 6.34 -29.00 5.24
CA LYS A 54 7.44 -29.97 5.09
C LYS A 54 8.81 -29.30 5.04
N GLU A 55 8.88 -28.10 4.48
CA GLU A 55 10.11 -27.28 4.41
C GLU A 55 10.34 -26.45 5.69
N GLY A 56 9.49 -26.59 6.72
CA GLY A 56 9.63 -25.86 7.98
C GLY A 56 9.37 -24.35 7.85
N LEU A 57 8.62 -23.92 6.84
CA LEU A 57 8.16 -22.54 6.65
C LEU A 57 6.81 -22.30 7.33
N LEU A 58 6.06 -23.34 7.60
CA LEU A 58 4.81 -23.30 8.34
C LEU A 58 4.96 -24.09 9.63
N TYR A 59 4.55 -23.53 10.75
CA TYR A 59 4.57 -24.18 12.05
C TYR A 59 3.31 -23.84 12.84
N ARG A 60 3.07 -24.56 13.94
CA ARG A 60 1.93 -24.34 14.86
C ARG A 60 2.45 -24.00 16.24
N GLU A 61 1.97 -22.90 16.81
CA GLU A 61 2.39 -22.41 18.12
C GLU A 61 1.21 -21.76 18.84
N SER A 62 1.23 -21.76 20.18
CA SER A 62 0.30 -20.98 21.01
C SER A 62 0.93 -19.64 21.31
N THR A 63 0.29 -18.58 20.89
CA THR A 63 0.77 -17.21 21.10
C THR A 63 -0.38 -16.29 21.46
N THR A 64 -0.04 -15.10 21.97
CA THR A 64 -1.00 -14.02 22.15
C THR A 64 -1.38 -13.47 20.79
N VAL A 65 -2.66 -13.54 20.44
CA VAL A 65 -3.22 -13.10 19.15
C VAL A 65 -4.25 -12.00 19.37
N ASN A 66 -4.46 -11.20 18.32
CA ASN A 66 -5.56 -10.25 18.27
C ASN A 66 -6.87 -11.01 18.01
N TRP A 67 -7.80 -10.93 18.94
CA TRP A 67 -9.10 -11.57 18.84
C TRP A 67 -10.20 -10.55 18.68
N CYS A 68 -11.07 -10.73 17.69
CA CYS A 68 -12.27 -9.93 17.52
C CYS A 68 -13.48 -10.74 18.03
N GLU A 69 -14.10 -10.27 19.12
CA GLU A 69 -15.25 -10.97 19.73
C GLU A 69 -16.48 -10.98 18.81
N ASP A 70 -16.77 -9.86 18.13
CA ASP A 70 -17.91 -9.79 17.20
C ASP A 70 -17.74 -10.62 15.92
N CYS A 71 -16.51 -10.70 15.40
CA CYS A 71 -16.21 -11.53 14.24
C CYS A 71 -15.90 -12.99 14.60
N HIS A 72 -15.75 -13.29 15.90
CA HIS A 72 -15.34 -14.60 16.45
C HIS A 72 -14.13 -15.19 15.71
N THR A 73 -13.07 -14.39 15.52
CA THR A 73 -11.88 -14.83 14.77
C THR A 73 -10.64 -14.08 15.20
N VAL A 74 -9.50 -14.75 15.00
CA VAL A 74 -8.17 -14.14 15.11
C VAL A 74 -7.93 -13.20 13.93
N LEU A 75 -7.24 -12.10 14.21
CA LEU A 75 -6.80 -11.10 13.25
C LEU A 75 -5.27 -11.10 13.16
N ALA A 76 -4.72 -10.99 11.95
CA ALA A 76 -3.33 -10.64 11.78
C ALA A 76 -3.08 -9.19 12.26
N ASN A 77 -1.84 -8.85 12.63
CA ASN A 77 -1.52 -7.52 13.14
C ASN A 77 -1.92 -6.40 12.16
N GLU A 78 -1.77 -6.67 10.87
CA GLU A 78 -2.12 -5.78 9.76
C GLU A 78 -3.63 -5.58 9.60
N GLN A 79 -4.44 -6.40 10.27
CA GLN A 79 -5.91 -6.34 10.25
C GLN A 79 -6.48 -5.61 11.49
N VAL A 80 -5.61 -5.02 12.28
CA VAL A 80 -5.97 -4.18 13.44
C VAL A 80 -5.64 -2.74 13.12
N GLU A 81 -6.65 -1.90 13.02
CA GLU A 81 -6.54 -0.47 12.72
C GLU A 81 -6.91 0.32 13.98
N GLU A 82 -5.96 1.08 14.53
CA GLU A 82 -6.16 1.88 15.75
C GLU A 82 -6.74 1.09 16.94
N GLY A 83 -6.34 -0.19 17.10
CA GLY A 83 -6.85 -1.06 18.16
C GLY A 83 -8.19 -1.72 17.84
N CYS A 84 -8.77 -1.47 16.67
CA CYS A 84 -10.07 -2.00 16.24
C CYS A 84 -9.93 -3.00 15.09
N CYS A 85 -10.93 -3.84 14.95
CA CYS A 85 -11.04 -4.79 13.86
C CYS A 85 -11.33 -4.07 12.53
N TRP A 86 -10.50 -4.22 11.53
CA TRP A 86 -10.63 -3.62 10.18
C TRP A 86 -11.98 -3.88 9.50
N ARG A 87 -12.75 -4.88 9.98
CA ARG A 87 -14.02 -5.30 9.38
C ARG A 87 -15.26 -4.77 10.09
N CYS A 88 -15.25 -4.74 11.43
CA CYS A 88 -16.42 -4.38 12.22
C CYS A 88 -16.23 -3.13 13.07
N ASP A 89 -15.04 -2.55 13.06
CA ASP A 89 -14.61 -1.35 13.81
C ASP A 89 -14.72 -1.50 15.36
N ASN A 90 -14.90 -2.75 15.87
CA ASN A 90 -14.95 -2.99 17.32
C ASN A 90 -13.55 -3.24 17.88
N GLU A 91 -13.36 -2.92 19.16
CA GLU A 91 -12.11 -3.13 19.88
C GLU A 91 -11.65 -4.59 19.80
N VAL A 92 -10.34 -4.78 19.69
CA VAL A 92 -9.69 -6.08 19.59
C VAL A 92 -9.10 -6.46 20.94
N GLU A 93 -9.36 -7.69 21.37
CA GLU A 93 -8.81 -8.24 22.61
C GLU A 93 -7.54 -9.07 22.33
N LEU A 94 -6.63 -9.10 23.30
CA LEU A 94 -5.48 -10.00 23.26
C LEU A 94 -5.83 -11.34 23.93
N LYS A 95 -5.68 -12.45 23.20
CA LYS A 95 -6.03 -13.79 23.67
C LYS A 95 -4.93 -14.79 23.33
N GLU A 96 -4.58 -15.66 24.27
CA GLU A 96 -3.63 -16.74 24.01
C GLU A 96 -4.34 -17.90 23.31
N MET A 97 -3.94 -18.20 22.07
CA MET A 97 -4.55 -19.25 21.25
C MET A 97 -3.50 -19.96 20.39
N PRO A 98 -3.68 -21.28 20.15
CA PRO A 98 -2.87 -21.98 19.16
C PRO A 98 -3.25 -21.57 17.76
N GLY A 99 -2.27 -21.38 16.89
CA GLY A 99 -2.48 -21.02 15.49
C GLY A 99 -1.35 -21.48 14.59
N TYR A 100 -1.56 -21.40 13.29
CA TYR A 100 -0.55 -21.69 12.27
C TYR A 100 0.08 -20.40 11.79
N TYR A 101 1.40 -20.41 11.65
CA TYR A 101 2.22 -19.25 11.30
C TYR A 101 3.11 -19.56 10.10
N LEU A 102 3.10 -18.68 9.11
CA LEU A 102 4.08 -18.66 8.03
C LEU A 102 5.29 -17.82 8.44
N ASP A 103 6.49 -18.38 8.29
CA ASP A 103 7.75 -17.75 8.68
C ASP A 103 8.20 -16.74 7.61
N ILE A 104 7.50 -15.63 7.52
CA ILE A 104 7.81 -14.52 6.60
C ILE A 104 9.12 -13.83 6.96
N ILE A 105 9.57 -13.93 8.22
CA ILE A 105 10.84 -13.33 8.68
C ILE A 105 12.02 -13.92 7.94
N LYS A 106 11.99 -15.21 7.57
CA LYS A 106 13.03 -15.84 6.74
C LYS A 106 13.26 -15.13 5.40
N TYR A 107 12.25 -14.44 4.89
CA TYR A 107 12.30 -13.70 3.62
C TYR A 107 12.41 -12.18 3.82
N ALA A 108 12.57 -11.69 5.05
CA ALA A 108 12.57 -10.26 5.35
C ALA A 108 13.69 -9.52 4.59
N ASP A 109 14.89 -10.10 4.48
CA ASP A 109 16.00 -9.50 3.74
C ASP A 109 15.76 -9.48 2.24
N ASP A 110 15.21 -10.54 1.66
CA ASP A 110 14.87 -10.61 0.24
C ASP A 110 13.75 -9.60 -0.08
N LEU A 111 12.70 -9.58 0.76
CA LEU A 111 11.58 -8.63 0.62
C LEU A 111 12.05 -7.18 0.70
N LEU A 112 12.99 -6.87 1.60
CA LEU A 112 13.54 -5.52 1.76
C LEU A 112 14.52 -5.18 0.64
N GLY A 113 15.42 -6.09 0.29
CA GLY A 113 16.46 -5.90 -0.74
C GLY A 113 15.86 -5.66 -2.12
N ASP A 114 14.81 -6.40 -2.44
CA ASP A 114 14.14 -6.35 -3.75
C ASP A 114 13.21 -5.13 -3.93
N LEU A 115 12.97 -4.33 -2.88
CA LEU A 115 12.30 -3.03 -3.05
C LEU A 115 13.03 -2.13 -4.06
N LYS A 116 14.35 -2.28 -4.21
CA LYS A 116 15.16 -1.50 -5.16
C LYS A 116 14.76 -1.73 -6.62
N GLN A 117 14.38 -2.95 -6.99
CA GLN A 117 13.96 -3.26 -8.37
C GLN A 117 12.54 -2.74 -8.68
N LEU A 118 11.78 -2.36 -7.65
CA LEU A 118 10.46 -1.77 -7.75
C LEU A 118 10.49 -0.23 -7.78
N GLU A 119 11.64 0.40 -7.53
CA GLU A 119 11.82 1.85 -7.60
C GLU A 119 11.49 2.38 -9.00
N GLY A 120 10.71 3.46 -9.07
CA GLY A 120 10.23 4.05 -10.31
C GLY A 120 9.05 3.33 -10.97
N LYS A 121 8.73 2.10 -10.53
CA LYS A 121 7.61 1.28 -11.00
C LYS A 121 6.45 1.24 -9.99
N TRP A 122 6.77 1.33 -8.72
CA TRP A 122 5.83 1.37 -7.62
C TRP A 122 5.81 2.76 -6.97
N PRO A 123 4.67 3.21 -6.42
CA PRO A 123 4.61 4.45 -5.67
C PRO A 123 5.59 4.45 -4.49
N HIS A 124 6.37 5.52 -4.36
CA HIS A 124 7.35 5.66 -3.26
C HIS A 124 6.74 5.44 -1.87
N GLN A 125 5.49 5.88 -1.68
CA GLN A 125 4.78 5.71 -0.42
C GLN A 125 4.59 4.22 -0.06
N VAL A 126 4.25 3.37 -1.02
CA VAL A 126 4.11 1.91 -0.81
C VAL A 126 5.44 1.29 -0.43
N LEU A 127 6.52 1.64 -1.14
CA LEU A 127 7.87 1.15 -0.83
C LEU A 127 8.30 1.56 0.58
N ALA A 128 8.05 2.81 0.96
CA ALA A 128 8.34 3.31 2.30
C ALA A 128 7.51 2.58 3.38
N MET A 129 6.21 2.36 3.13
CA MET A 129 5.34 1.60 4.06
C MET A 129 5.86 0.17 4.26
N GLN A 130 6.23 -0.54 3.20
CA GLN A 130 6.77 -1.90 3.32
C GLN A 130 8.13 -1.94 4.02
N SER A 131 9.03 -1.02 3.68
CA SER A 131 10.34 -0.89 4.34
C SER A 131 10.19 -0.65 5.84
N ASN A 132 9.32 0.28 6.23
CA ASN A 132 9.06 0.60 7.64
C ASN A 132 8.37 -0.54 8.38
N TRP A 133 7.50 -1.30 7.70
CA TRP A 133 6.80 -2.45 8.27
C TRP A 133 7.75 -3.62 8.51
N ILE A 134 8.62 -3.91 7.56
CA ILE A 134 9.69 -4.91 7.72
C ILE A 134 10.63 -4.46 8.85
N GLY A 135 10.99 -3.20 8.87
CA GLY A 135 11.66 -2.53 9.98
C GLY A 135 12.94 -3.22 10.41
N LYS A 136 13.84 -3.52 9.44
CA LYS A 136 15.15 -4.10 9.73
C LYS A 136 15.97 -3.17 10.60
N SER A 137 16.46 -3.68 11.72
CA SER A 137 17.38 -3.00 12.62
C SER A 137 18.59 -3.86 12.92
N GLN A 138 19.77 -3.28 12.78
CA GLN A 138 21.03 -3.92 13.12
C GLN A 138 21.60 -3.28 14.38
N GLY A 139 22.10 -4.09 15.29
CA GLY A 139 22.59 -3.60 16.56
C GLY A 139 23.37 -4.65 17.36
N LEU A 140 23.52 -4.37 18.62
CA LEU A 140 24.20 -5.21 19.58
C LEU A 140 23.18 -5.85 20.52
N GLU A 141 23.25 -7.17 20.67
CA GLU A 141 22.56 -7.93 21.67
C GLU A 141 23.55 -8.39 22.74
N PHE A 142 23.26 -8.11 24.01
CA PHE A 142 24.10 -8.48 25.12
C PHE A 142 23.29 -8.68 26.39
N ASP A 143 23.90 -9.32 27.40
CA ASP A 143 23.24 -9.58 28.67
C ASP A 143 23.65 -8.58 29.73
N PHE A 144 22.67 -8.07 30.49
CA PHE A 144 22.89 -7.45 31.78
C PHE A 144 22.88 -8.52 32.88
N GLU A 145 23.97 -8.70 33.56
CA GLU A 145 24.04 -9.56 34.75
C GLU A 145 23.38 -8.86 35.94
N LEU A 146 22.50 -9.56 36.66
CA LEU A 146 21.92 -9.05 37.90
C LEU A 146 22.97 -8.97 39.00
N SER A 147 22.91 -7.95 39.86
CA SER A 147 23.75 -7.85 41.03
C SER A 147 23.44 -9.01 42.01
N GLU A 148 24.38 -9.35 42.89
CA GLU A 148 24.16 -10.41 43.87
C GLU A 148 22.95 -10.14 44.80
N ALA A 149 22.70 -8.88 45.14
CA ALA A 149 21.53 -8.45 45.88
C ALA A 149 20.22 -8.71 45.10
N SER A 150 20.21 -8.43 43.79
CA SER A 150 19.08 -8.66 42.91
C SER A 150 18.82 -10.15 42.71
N LYS A 151 19.86 -10.97 42.51
CA LYS A 151 19.76 -12.42 42.44
C LYS A 151 19.15 -13.01 43.72
N ALA A 152 19.60 -12.54 44.88
CA ALA A 152 19.06 -12.98 46.17
C ALA A 152 17.57 -12.58 46.31
N LYS A 153 17.16 -11.34 45.92
CA LYS A 153 15.77 -10.90 45.95
C LYS A 153 14.89 -11.76 45.04
N LEU A 154 15.40 -12.23 43.91
CA LEU A 154 14.70 -13.10 42.94
C LEU A 154 14.84 -14.61 43.27
N GLY A 155 15.34 -14.96 44.46
CA GLY A 155 15.47 -16.35 44.90
C GLY A 155 16.40 -17.21 44.05
N GLY A 156 17.32 -16.59 43.28
CA GLY A 156 18.23 -17.28 42.36
C GLY A 156 17.60 -17.82 41.09
N ASN A 157 16.35 -17.42 40.76
CA ASN A 157 15.65 -17.86 39.56
C ASN A 157 16.12 -17.16 38.29
N PHE A 158 16.77 -16.04 38.43
CA PHE A 158 17.31 -15.23 37.31
C PHE A 158 18.73 -14.81 37.61
N GLU A 159 19.62 -14.95 36.66
CA GLU A 159 21.01 -14.49 36.75
C GLU A 159 21.25 -13.22 35.90
N LYS A 160 20.56 -13.11 34.76
CA LYS A 160 20.75 -12.08 33.76
C LYS A 160 19.49 -11.93 32.91
N TYR A 161 19.44 -10.86 32.12
CA TYR A 161 18.48 -10.69 31.02
C TYR A 161 19.13 -10.01 29.83
N THR A 162 18.63 -10.33 28.63
CA THR A 162 19.17 -9.87 27.36
C THR A 162 18.55 -8.53 26.96
N VAL A 163 19.38 -7.63 26.42
CA VAL A 163 18.97 -6.34 25.83
C VAL A 163 19.48 -6.21 24.41
N PHE A 164 18.75 -5.49 23.59
CA PHE A 164 19.13 -5.15 22.23
C PHE A 164 19.19 -3.64 22.04
N THR A 165 20.23 -3.15 21.36
CA THR A 165 20.36 -1.73 21.04
C THR A 165 20.85 -1.51 19.61
N THR A 166 20.27 -0.54 18.89
CA THR A 166 20.77 -0.03 17.63
C THR A 166 21.87 1.02 17.81
N ARG A 167 22.09 1.44 19.05
CA ARG A 167 23.05 2.49 19.44
C ARG A 167 24.12 1.98 20.40
N PRO A 168 24.91 0.95 20.03
CA PRO A 168 26.00 0.47 20.89
C PRO A 168 27.03 1.56 21.21
N ASP A 169 27.16 2.59 20.34
CA ASP A 169 27.97 3.78 20.54
C ASP A 169 27.63 4.57 21.82
N THR A 170 26.44 4.39 22.39
CA THR A 170 26.01 5.10 23.61
C THR A 170 26.13 4.26 24.88
N ILE A 171 26.68 3.04 24.83
CA ILE A 171 26.66 2.09 25.94
C ILE A 171 27.24 2.65 27.23
N TYR A 172 28.31 3.41 27.19
CA TYR A 172 28.91 4.07 28.39
C TYR A 172 28.05 5.19 29.00
N GLY A 173 26.99 5.61 28.28
CA GLY A 173 25.98 6.56 28.74
C GLY A 173 24.78 5.93 29.41
N VAL A 174 24.76 4.62 29.58
CA VAL A 174 23.68 3.90 30.24
C VAL A 174 23.65 4.28 31.72
N THR A 175 22.49 4.74 32.20
CA THR A 175 22.31 5.16 33.60
C THR A 175 21.19 4.41 34.32
N TYR A 176 20.29 3.78 33.56
CA TYR A 176 19.30 2.83 34.06
C TYR A 176 18.95 1.80 32.99
N SER A 177 18.33 0.71 33.38
CA SER A 177 17.70 -0.24 32.47
C SER A 177 16.21 -0.31 32.77
N ALA A 178 15.38 -0.56 31.74
CA ALA A 178 13.95 -0.69 31.95
C ALA A 178 13.41 -1.99 31.33
N LEU A 179 12.49 -2.64 32.04
CA LEU A 179 11.79 -3.85 31.64
C LEU A 179 10.34 -3.54 31.29
N ALA A 180 9.77 -4.29 30.37
CA ALA A 180 8.35 -4.29 30.12
C ALA A 180 7.56 -4.80 31.33
N ALA A 181 6.32 -4.34 31.50
CA ALA A 181 5.44 -4.84 32.56
C ALA A 181 5.21 -6.37 32.44
N GLU A 182 5.25 -6.90 31.22
CA GLU A 182 5.06 -8.31 30.89
C GLU A 182 6.37 -9.14 30.96
N HIS A 183 7.52 -8.52 31.24
CA HIS A 183 8.80 -9.22 31.28
C HIS A 183 8.80 -10.31 32.37
N PRO A 184 9.43 -11.51 32.15
CA PRO A 184 9.41 -12.60 33.12
C PRO A 184 9.89 -12.21 34.52
N ILE A 185 10.89 -11.32 34.64
CA ILE A 185 11.37 -10.83 35.95
C ILE A 185 10.31 -9.96 36.62
N THR A 186 9.64 -9.06 35.85
CA THR A 186 8.56 -8.20 36.38
C THR A 186 7.38 -9.06 36.87
N LYS A 187 6.98 -10.07 36.07
CA LYS A 187 5.94 -11.02 36.48
C LYS A 187 6.30 -11.77 37.71
N TYR A 188 7.54 -12.28 37.79
CA TYR A 188 8.03 -12.96 38.97
C TYR A 188 7.92 -12.11 40.26
N LEU A 189 8.30 -10.83 40.17
CA LEU A 189 8.19 -9.88 41.28
C LEU A 189 6.74 -9.68 41.73
N LEU A 190 5.80 -9.61 40.78
CA LEU A 190 4.36 -9.51 41.03
C LEU A 190 3.81 -10.79 41.67
N ASP A 191 4.12 -11.95 41.11
CA ASP A 191 3.58 -13.24 41.53
C ASP A 191 4.06 -13.69 42.93
N HIS A 192 5.16 -13.08 43.42
CA HIS A 192 5.77 -13.42 44.71
C HIS A 192 5.67 -12.28 45.74
N ASP A 193 4.83 -11.25 45.47
CA ASP A 193 4.63 -10.09 46.37
C ASP A 193 5.96 -9.41 46.80
N LEU A 194 6.92 -9.27 45.83
CA LEU A 194 8.23 -8.71 46.09
C LEU A 194 8.30 -7.19 45.79
N LEU A 195 7.16 -6.56 45.48
CA LEU A 195 7.00 -5.12 45.24
C LEU A 195 6.00 -4.54 46.25
N ASP A 196 6.08 -3.22 46.47
CA ASP A 196 5.05 -2.52 47.21
C ASP A 196 3.71 -2.63 46.47
N SER A 197 2.61 -2.82 47.23
CA SER A 197 1.28 -3.09 46.69
C SER A 197 0.82 -2.00 45.70
N ASP A 198 1.12 -0.73 45.99
CA ASP A 198 0.79 0.40 45.15
C ASP A 198 1.54 0.38 43.82
N VAL A 199 2.80 -0.06 43.82
CA VAL A 199 3.64 -0.25 42.63
C VAL A 199 3.14 -1.45 41.81
N ALA A 200 2.81 -2.55 42.47
CA ALA A 200 2.29 -3.75 41.84
C ALA A 200 0.99 -3.47 41.08
N GLU A 201 0.00 -2.77 41.72
CA GLU A 201 -1.26 -2.39 41.05
C GLU A 201 -1.03 -1.54 39.80
N LYS A 202 -0.10 -0.59 39.83
CA LYS A 202 0.22 0.28 38.70
C LYS A 202 0.91 -0.50 37.56
N ILE A 203 1.80 -1.40 37.88
CA ILE A 203 2.44 -2.27 36.86
C ILE A 203 1.40 -3.17 36.17
N VAL A 204 0.47 -3.73 36.92
CA VAL A 204 -0.65 -4.52 36.40
C VAL A 204 -1.52 -3.65 35.47
N ALA A 205 -1.78 -2.38 35.87
CA ALA A 205 -2.52 -1.47 35.01
C ALA A 205 -1.80 -1.22 33.66
N ILE A 206 -0.48 -1.01 33.67
CA ILE A 206 0.33 -0.89 32.45
C ILE A 206 0.25 -2.16 31.60
N SER A 207 0.31 -3.35 32.21
CA SER A 207 0.27 -4.61 31.45
C SER A 207 -1.07 -4.83 30.71
N ASN A 208 -2.15 -4.22 31.21
CA ASN A 208 -3.48 -4.30 30.60
C ASN A 208 -3.73 -3.24 29.50
N MET A 209 -2.82 -2.26 29.33
CA MET A 209 -2.91 -1.24 28.29
C MET A 209 -2.42 -1.79 26.94
N THR A 210 -3.10 -1.42 25.87
CA THR A 210 -2.63 -1.63 24.50
C THR A 210 -1.39 -0.79 24.20
N GLU A 211 -0.61 -1.16 23.18
CA GLU A 211 0.55 -0.36 22.74
C GLU A 211 0.15 1.08 22.34
N ILE A 212 -1.04 1.28 21.78
CA ILE A 212 -1.56 2.59 21.38
C ILE A 212 -1.91 3.46 22.60
N GLU A 213 -2.52 2.88 23.61
CA GLU A 213 -2.82 3.58 24.88
C GLU A 213 -1.53 3.99 25.56
N ARG A 214 -0.56 3.08 25.69
CA ARG A 214 0.77 3.39 26.23
C ARG A 214 1.49 4.52 25.49
N ALA A 215 1.32 4.59 24.15
CA ALA A 215 1.92 5.64 23.34
C ALA A 215 1.29 7.04 23.55
N LYS A 216 0.02 7.08 23.98
CA LYS A 216 -0.71 8.34 24.27
C LYS A 216 -0.48 8.86 25.69
N GLU A 217 -0.11 7.98 26.61
CA GLU A 217 0.21 8.33 27.99
C GLU A 217 1.60 8.99 28.10
N GLY A 218 1.83 9.73 29.19
CA GLY A 218 3.15 10.20 29.56
C GLY A 218 4.14 9.07 29.83
N LYS A 219 5.42 9.36 29.99
CA LYS A 219 6.44 8.34 30.31
C LYS A 219 6.34 7.95 31.78
N GLU A 220 5.66 6.84 32.05
CA GLU A 220 5.49 6.31 33.40
C GLU A 220 6.33 5.05 33.63
N GLY A 221 6.84 4.92 34.83
CA GLY A 221 7.54 3.71 35.25
C GLY A 221 7.84 3.67 36.74
N TYR A 222 8.29 2.51 37.23
CA TYR A 222 8.47 2.23 38.64
C TYR A 222 9.78 1.49 38.88
N ASP A 223 10.49 1.87 39.94
CA ASP A 223 11.70 1.19 40.37
C ASP A 223 11.35 -0.24 40.87
N LEU A 224 11.99 -1.24 40.30
CA LEU A 224 11.81 -2.64 40.71
C LEU A 224 12.64 -3.02 41.94
N GLY A 225 13.45 -2.10 42.44
CA GLY A 225 14.38 -2.35 43.54
C GLY A 225 15.40 -3.45 43.20
N LEU A 226 15.80 -3.50 41.94
CA LEU A 226 16.82 -4.36 41.37
C LEU A 226 17.94 -3.53 40.77
N THR A 227 19.15 -4.10 40.71
CA THR A 227 20.29 -3.52 40.01
C THR A 227 20.93 -4.57 39.08
N VAL A 228 21.53 -4.10 38.00
CA VAL A 228 22.36 -4.90 37.08
C VAL A 228 23.77 -4.31 36.98
N ILE A 229 24.70 -5.16 36.55
CA ILE A 229 26.10 -4.77 36.37
C ILE A 229 26.32 -4.32 34.93
N HIS A 230 26.82 -3.13 34.75
CA HIS A 230 27.18 -2.61 33.43
C HIS A 230 28.29 -3.47 32.81
N PRO A 231 28.14 -3.99 31.56
CA PRO A 231 29.06 -4.99 31.02
C PRO A 231 30.52 -4.50 30.88
N LEU A 232 30.73 -3.21 30.70
CA LEU A 232 32.07 -2.60 30.52
C LEU A 232 32.56 -1.91 31.77
N SER A 233 31.86 -0.88 32.26
CA SER A 233 32.32 -0.08 33.43
C SER A 233 32.22 -0.80 34.78
N LYS A 234 31.46 -1.93 34.85
CA LYS A 234 31.18 -2.67 36.07
C LYS A 234 30.40 -1.91 37.15
N GLU A 235 29.87 -0.75 36.82
CA GLU A 235 28.99 0.02 37.71
C GLU A 235 27.63 -0.69 37.86
N GLU A 236 27.01 -0.55 39.05
CA GLU A 236 25.64 -0.99 39.26
C GLU A 236 24.64 0.01 38.72
N ILE A 237 23.64 -0.48 37.97
CA ILE A 237 22.62 0.31 37.29
C ILE A 237 21.24 -0.11 37.80
N PRO A 238 20.34 0.84 38.18
CA PRO A 238 19.01 0.54 38.64
C PRO A 238 18.14 -0.02 37.51
N VAL A 239 17.22 -0.92 37.86
CA VAL A 239 16.26 -1.55 36.96
C VAL A 239 14.86 -1.04 37.25
N TRP A 240 14.24 -0.45 36.27
CA TRP A 240 12.88 0.07 36.30
C TRP A 240 11.94 -0.76 35.46
N THR A 241 10.64 -0.64 35.64
CA THR A 241 9.65 -0.97 34.61
C THR A 241 9.13 0.33 33.99
N ALA A 242 8.80 0.32 32.70
CA ALA A 242 8.33 1.53 32.03
C ALA A 242 7.29 1.21 30.96
N ASN A 243 6.26 2.05 30.85
CA ASN A 243 5.13 1.86 29.92
C ASN A 243 5.52 1.90 28.44
N PHE A 244 6.66 2.50 28.10
CA PHE A 244 7.16 2.60 26.72
C PHE A 244 8.09 1.43 26.32
N VAL A 245 8.34 0.49 27.21
CA VAL A 245 9.10 -0.76 26.92
C VAL A 245 8.10 -1.83 26.55
N LEU A 246 8.23 -2.34 25.32
CA LEU A 246 7.32 -3.33 24.77
C LEU A 246 7.92 -4.73 24.86
N ALA A 247 7.18 -5.69 25.40
CA ALA A 247 7.61 -7.08 25.50
C ALA A 247 7.87 -7.73 24.13
N THR A 248 7.28 -7.19 23.09
CA THR A 248 7.32 -7.71 21.71
C THR A 248 8.55 -7.29 20.91
N TYR A 249 9.40 -6.40 21.47
CA TYR A 249 10.61 -5.92 20.82
C TYR A 249 11.82 -5.98 21.77
N GLY A 250 12.98 -6.44 21.26
CA GLY A 250 14.23 -6.49 22.01
C GLY A 250 14.20 -7.31 23.29
N GLY A 251 13.34 -8.33 23.37
CA GLY A 251 13.21 -9.19 24.58
C GLY A 251 12.45 -8.52 25.72
N GLY A 252 11.82 -7.36 25.51
CA GLY A 252 11.11 -6.63 26.56
C GLY A 252 12.02 -5.95 27.57
N ALA A 253 13.26 -5.69 27.21
CA ALA A 253 14.25 -5.00 28.05
C ALA A 253 15.06 -3.98 27.24
N VAL A 254 15.37 -2.83 27.81
CA VAL A 254 16.15 -1.80 27.17
C VAL A 254 17.29 -1.29 28.05
N MET A 255 18.39 -0.90 27.43
CA MET A 255 19.39 -0.04 28.05
C MET A 255 19.01 1.41 27.81
N ALA A 256 18.89 2.21 28.84
CA ALA A 256 18.46 3.59 28.71
C ALA A 256 19.67 4.55 28.74
N VAL A 257 19.66 5.48 27.77
CA VAL A 257 20.75 6.42 27.53
C VAL A 257 20.23 7.87 27.47
N PRO A 258 19.84 8.47 28.60
CA PRO A 258 19.12 9.73 28.63
C PRO A 258 19.79 10.90 27.90
N ALA A 259 21.12 10.95 27.85
CA ALA A 259 21.82 12.00 27.13
C ALA A 259 21.68 11.94 25.60
N HIS A 260 21.24 10.78 25.03
CA HIS A 260 21.27 10.49 23.60
C HIS A 260 19.97 9.88 23.03
N ASP A 261 18.90 9.84 23.84
CA ASP A 261 17.56 9.42 23.45
C ASP A 261 16.52 10.33 24.09
N GLU A 262 15.60 10.87 23.29
CA GLU A 262 14.59 11.84 23.77
C GLU A 262 13.64 11.22 24.80
N ARG A 263 13.23 10.00 24.58
CA ARG A 263 12.31 9.25 25.46
C ARG A 263 12.98 8.95 26.80
N ASP A 264 14.24 8.48 26.76
CA ASP A 264 15.00 8.18 27.96
C ASP A 264 15.35 9.44 28.76
N PHE A 265 15.58 10.58 28.06
CA PHE A 265 15.83 11.89 28.66
C PHE A 265 14.60 12.42 29.41
N GLU A 266 13.41 12.33 28.79
CA GLU A 266 12.15 12.72 29.40
C GLU A 266 11.92 11.92 30.69
N PHE A 267 12.05 10.59 30.62
CA PHE A 267 11.92 9.70 31.76
C PHE A 267 12.92 9.98 32.87
N ALA A 268 14.21 10.08 32.53
CA ALA A 268 15.27 10.35 33.52
C ALA A 268 15.07 11.71 34.19
N THR A 269 14.61 12.72 33.47
CA THR A 269 14.29 14.05 34.02
C THR A 269 13.12 13.98 35.00
N GLN A 270 12.07 13.20 34.65
CA GLN A 270 10.88 13.04 35.49
C GLN A 270 11.19 12.35 36.84
N TYR A 271 12.09 11.36 36.81
CA TYR A 271 12.41 10.55 37.99
C TYR A 271 13.76 10.88 38.62
N ASP A 272 14.35 12.00 38.26
CA ASP A 272 15.66 12.51 38.79
C ASP A 272 16.78 11.47 38.66
N LEU A 273 16.81 10.74 37.52
CA LEU A 273 17.87 9.75 37.26
C LEU A 273 19.11 10.42 36.63
N PRO A 274 20.30 9.84 36.80
CA PRO A 274 21.54 10.39 36.25
C PRO A 274 21.50 10.49 34.72
N ILE A 275 22.06 11.57 34.16
CA ILE A 275 22.20 11.78 32.72
C ILE A 275 23.68 11.92 32.40
N LYS A 276 24.22 10.93 31.67
CA LYS A 276 25.64 10.83 31.34
C LYS A 276 25.87 11.01 29.85
N ARG A 277 26.53 12.10 29.47
CA ARG A 277 26.88 12.41 28.09
C ARG A 277 28.09 11.62 27.63
N VAL A 278 27.98 10.96 26.45
CA VAL A 278 29.05 10.14 25.83
C VAL A 278 29.27 10.46 24.35
N ILE A 279 28.49 11.35 23.75
CA ILE A 279 28.70 11.84 22.39
C ILE A 279 28.75 13.36 22.41
N SER A 280 29.87 13.93 21.92
CA SER A 280 30.06 15.36 21.77
C SER A 280 29.44 15.89 20.48
N GLY A 281 29.03 17.16 20.45
CA GLY A 281 28.57 17.79 19.21
C GLY A 281 27.46 18.84 19.35
N GLY A 282 26.82 18.98 20.50
CA GLY A 282 25.80 20.00 20.76
C GLY A 282 25.85 20.52 22.19
N ASP A 283 25.29 21.70 22.45
CA ASP A 283 25.26 22.33 23.78
C ASP A 283 24.04 21.93 24.62
N THR A 284 23.03 21.30 23.97
CA THR A 284 21.77 20.89 24.61
C THR A 284 21.64 19.38 24.67
N LEU A 285 20.99 18.87 25.72
CA LEU A 285 20.57 17.47 25.84
C LEU A 285 19.07 17.36 25.66
N PRO A 286 18.56 16.22 25.14
CA PRO A 286 19.33 15.09 24.62
C PRO A 286 20.01 15.41 23.28
N TYR A 287 21.20 14.86 23.06
CA TYR A 287 21.91 15.00 21.78
C TYR A 287 21.84 13.68 20.99
N THR A 288 21.01 13.64 19.97
CA THR A 288 20.68 12.42 19.20
C THR A 288 21.43 12.30 17.87
N LEU A 289 22.17 13.35 17.49
CA LEU A 289 22.87 13.43 16.20
C LEU A 289 24.24 12.71 16.22
N GLU A 290 24.95 12.79 15.10
CA GLU A 290 26.31 12.25 14.97
C GLU A 290 27.33 13.15 15.69
N GLY A 291 28.34 12.50 16.25
CA GLY A 291 29.41 13.19 16.98
C GLY A 291 30.59 12.28 17.26
N VAL A 292 31.44 12.71 18.19
CA VAL A 292 32.63 11.97 18.63
C VAL A 292 32.41 11.46 20.04
N LEU A 293 32.79 10.23 20.32
CA LEU A 293 32.64 9.64 21.64
C LEU A 293 33.52 10.36 22.66
N GLU A 294 32.96 10.68 23.82
CA GLU A 294 33.61 11.17 25.02
C GLU A 294 33.19 10.29 26.22
N ASN A 295 33.95 10.29 27.30
CA ASN A 295 33.66 9.48 28.49
C ASN A 295 33.40 7.97 28.20
N SER A 296 34.03 7.44 27.17
CA SER A 296 33.78 6.09 26.63
C SER A 296 35.07 5.23 26.65
N GLU A 297 35.93 5.45 27.61
CA GLU A 297 37.19 4.72 27.81
C GLU A 297 38.00 4.54 26.51
N ALA A 298 38.25 3.29 26.08
CA ALA A 298 39.05 2.99 24.88
C ALA A 298 38.44 3.52 23.58
N PHE A 299 37.14 3.84 23.55
CA PHE A 299 36.44 4.35 22.38
C PHE A 299 36.32 5.88 22.35
N THR A 300 36.86 6.57 23.38
CA THR A 300 36.86 8.04 23.41
C THR A 300 37.67 8.60 22.25
N GLY A 301 37.10 9.59 21.54
CA GLY A 301 37.69 10.21 20.37
C GLY A 301 37.35 9.58 19.04
N VAL A 302 36.61 8.44 19.02
CA VAL A 302 36.11 7.77 17.81
C VAL A 302 34.79 8.41 17.40
N LYS A 303 34.54 8.55 16.08
CA LYS A 303 33.21 8.93 15.56
C LYS A 303 32.20 7.87 15.94
N ASN A 304 31.00 8.30 16.38
CA ASN A 304 29.98 7.38 16.85
C ASN A 304 29.54 6.35 15.78
N THR A 305 29.55 6.71 14.50
CA THR A 305 29.25 5.79 13.39
C THR A 305 30.29 4.68 13.25
N GLU A 306 31.56 4.97 13.46
CA GLU A 306 32.67 3.98 13.45
C GLU A 306 32.67 3.17 14.75
N ALA A 307 32.40 3.83 15.87
CA ALA A 307 32.36 3.19 17.18
C ALA A 307 31.31 2.09 17.29
N ARG A 308 30.17 2.20 16.59
CA ARG A 308 29.14 1.15 16.55
C ARG A 308 29.73 -0.19 16.12
N VAL A 309 30.47 -0.19 15.03
CA VAL A 309 31.11 -1.42 14.51
C VAL A 309 32.19 -1.91 15.47
N GLN A 310 33.05 -1.00 15.98
CA GLN A 310 34.14 -1.38 16.87
C GLN A 310 33.62 -1.96 18.19
N ILE A 311 32.55 -1.41 18.75
CA ILE A 311 31.96 -1.89 20.01
C ILE A 311 31.29 -3.26 19.79
N ILE A 312 30.57 -3.47 18.67
CA ILE A 312 30.01 -4.79 18.35
C ILE A 312 31.14 -5.81 18.24
N THR A 313 32.19 -5.51 17.48
CA THR A 313 33.36 -6.43 17.36
C THR A 313 33.99 -6.71 18.71
N TYR A 314 34.17 -5.71 19.56
CA TYR A 314 34.72 -5.90 20.90
C TYR A 314 33.85 -6.83 21.77
N PHE A 315 32.54 -6.68 21.71
CA PHE A 315 31.61 -7.56 22.44
C PHE A 315 31.67 -9.01 21.94
N GLU A 316 31.77 -9.22 20.62
CA GLU A 316 31.92 -10.54 20.02
C GLU A 316 33.25 -11.21 20.42
N GLU A 317 34.37 -10.50 20.28
CA GLU A 317 35.70 -10.99 20.65
C GLU A 317 35.83 -11.29 22.15
N SER A 318 35.13 -10.50 22.99
CA SER A 318 35.12 -10.67 24.45
C SER A 318 34.05 -11.65 24.95
N SER A 319 33.24 -12.22 24.04
CA SER A 319 32.10 -13.10 24.36
C SER A 319 31.08 -12.43 25.33
N LEU A 320 30.94 -11.12 25.27
CA LEU A 320 29.99 -10.32 26.06
C LEU A 320 28.64 -10.14 25.35
N GLY A 321 28.59 -10.32 24.03
CA GLY A 321 27.41 -10.12 23.20
C GLY A 321 27.68 -10.44 21.74
N LYS A 322 26.73 -10.15 20.88
CA LYS A 322 26.82 -10.39 19.43
C LYS A 322 26.13 -9.32 18.62
N GLY A 323 26.63 -9.07 17.42
CA GLY A 323 25.90 -8.32 16.41
C GLY A 323 24.62 -9.08 16.00
N THR A 324 23.48 -8.43 16.05
CA THR A 324 22.19 -9.07 15.77
C THR A 324 21.36 -8.19 14.84
N THR A 325 20.64 -8.84 13.94
CA THR A 325 19.64 -8.21 13.09
C THR A 325 18.24 -8.58 13.58
N ASN A 326 17.45 -7.57 13.89
CA ASN A 326 16.05 -7.73 14.29
C ASN A 326 15.12 -7.10 13.26
N TYR A 327 13.90 -7.61 13.19
CA TYR A 327 12.82 -7.09 12.33
C TYR A 327 11.61 -6.73 13.18
N LYS A 328 10.90 -5.66 12.78
CA LYS A 328 9.56 -5.37 13.34
C LYS A 328 8.51 -6.32 12.78
N LEU A 329 8.74 -6.80 11.55
CA LEU A 329 7.90 -7.80 10.91
C LEU A 329 7.76 -9.02 11.81
N ARG A 330 6.52 -9.51 11.95
CA ARG A 330 6.20 -10.74 12.69
C ARG A 330 5.75 -11.83 11.73
N ASN A 331 5.88 -13.09 12.15
CA ASN A 331 5.40 -14.20 11.35
C ASN A 331 3.90 -14.13 11.14
N TRP A 332 3.46 -14.48 9.94
CA TRP A 332 2.07 -14.30 9.51
C TRP A 332 1.17 -15.41 10.04
N GLY A 333 0.28 -15.08 10.98
CA GLY A 333 -0.74 -15.99 11.50
C GLY A 333 -1.88 -16.20 10.49
N ILE A 334 -2.00 -17.44 10.00
CA ILE A 334 -2.94 -17.79 8.93
C ILE A 334 -4.20 -18.52 9.39
N SER A 335 -4.36 -18.81 10.67
CA SER A 335 -5.52 -19.48 11.25
C SER A 335 -6.71 -18.57 11.40
N ARG A 336 -7.89 -19.02 10.97
CA ARG A 336 -9.17 -18.31 11.15
C ARG A 336 -10.25 -19.28 11.62
N GLN A 337 -10.89 -18.96 12.74
CA GLN A 337 -11.94 -19.75 13.39
C GLN A 337 -13.31 -19.47 12.76
N ARG A 338 -13.42 -19.73 11.46
CA ARG A 338 -14.67 -19.51 10.72
C ARG A 338 -14.91 -20.60 9.66
N TYR A 339 -16.17 -20.83 9.35
CA TYR A 339 -16.57 -21.84 8.39
C TYR A 339 -16.12 -21.51 6.96
N TRP A 340 -16.43 -20.28 6.47
CA TRP A 340 -16.19 -19.94 5.07
C TRP A 340 -14.76 -19.53 4.80
N GLY A 341 -14.00 -20.41 4.20
CA GLY A 341 -12.60 -20.28 3.85
C GLY A 341 -12.02 -21.61 3.35
N ALA A 342 -10.74 -21.64 3.01
CA ALA A 342 -10.04 -22.86 2.66
C ALA A 342 -9.65 -23.61 3.94
N PRO A 343 -10.11 -24.88 4.19
CA PRO A 343 -9.70 -25.62 5.37
C PRO A 343 -8.20 -25.87 5.41
N ILE A 344 -7.61 -25.75 6.58
CA ILE A 344 -6.19 -26.07 6.82
C ILE A 344 -6.02 -27.61 6.75
N PRO A 345 -5.12 -28.13 5.88
CA PRO A 345 -5.08 -29.56 5.55
C PRO A 345 -4.26 -30.38 6.55
N PHE A 346 -4.58 -30.29 7.83
CA PHE A 346 -3.90 -31.04 8.89
C PHE A 346 -4.85 -31.87 9.73
N VAL A 347 -4.27 -32.85 10.42
CA VAL A 347 -4.98 -33.80 11.28
C VAL A 347 -4.24 -33.90 12.59
N HIS A 348 -4.96 -33.83 13.71
CA HIS A 348 -4.48 -34.02 15.05
C HIS A 348 -4.69 -35.48 15.46
N CYS A 349 -3.61 -36.22 15.60
CA CYS A 349 -3.60 -37.63 16.01
C CYS A 349 -2.95 -37.77 17.40
N GLU A 350 -3.58 -38.51 18.30
CA GLU A 350 -3.02 -38.72 19.65
C GLU A 350 -1.64 -39.41 19.63
N ASP A 351 -1.43 -40.35 18.68
CA ASP A 351 -0.15 -41.08 18.61
C ASP A 351 0.90 -40.39 17.73
N CYS A 352 0.48 -39.67 16.71
CA CYS A 352 1.37 -39.11 15.69
C CYS A 352 1.58 -37.59 15.81
N GLY A 353 0.82 -36.93 16.69
CA GLY A 353 0.79 -35.48 16.81
C GLY A 353 0.12 -34.82 15.60
N LEU A 354 0.64 -33.69 15.18
CA LEU A 354 0.17 -32.93 13.97
C LEU A 354 0.66 -33.64 12.70
N VAL A 355 -0.27 -34.03 11.83
CA VAL A 355 0.02 -34.73 10.57
C VAL A 355 -0.63 -34.01 9.40
N ALA A 356 0.16 -33.74 8.35
CA ALA A 356 -0.38 -33.19 7.11
C ALA A 356 -1.25 -34.24 6.38
N GLU A 357 -2.33 -33.83 5.76
CA GLU A 357 -3.16 -34.68 4.92
C GLU A 357 -2.36 -35.16 3.69
N LYS A 358 -2.76 -36.29 3.13
CA LYS A 358 -2.17 -36.80 1.89
C LYS A 358 -2.66 -35.97 0.67
N VAL A 359 -1.74 -35.68 -0.24
CA VAL A 359 -2.04 -34.87 -1.43
C VAL A 359 -3.14 -35.52 -2.29
N GLU A 360 -3.23 -36.85 -2.28
CA GLU A 360 -4.26 -37.61 -3.01
C GLU A 360 -5.68 -37.40 -2.48
N ASN A 361 -5.79 -36.98 -1.21
CA ASN A 361 -7.08 -36.72 -0.55
C ASN A 361 -7.57 -35.27 -0.71
N LEU A 362 -6.76 -34.41 -1.32
CA LEU A 362 -7.12 -33.01 -1.56
C LEU A 362 -8.12 -32.86 -2.71
N PRO A 363 -9.03 -31.90 -2.65
CA PRO A 363 -9.22 -30.91 -1.59
C PRO A 363 -9.92 -31.46 -0.35
N ILE A 364 -9.54 -30.96 0.82
CA ILE A 364 -10.41 -31.03 1.99
C ILE A 364 -11.47 -29.95 1.79
N ALA A 365 -12.67 -30.40 1.44
CA ALA A 365 -13.78 -29.50 1.14
C ALA A 365 -14.60 -29.17 2.41
N LEU A 366 -15.24 -28.00 2.41
CA LEU A 366 -16.20 -27.62 3.45
C LEU A 366 -17.46 -28.48 3.34
N PRO A 367 -18.07 -28.89 4.47
CA PRO A 367 -19.37 -29.57 4.45
C PRO A 367 -20.48 -28.58 4.07
N ASP A 368 -21.46 -29.05 3.27
CA ASP A 368 -22.60 -28.20 2.87
C ASP A 368 -23.72 -28.22 3.93
N ASP A 369 -23.73 -29.21 4.82
CA ASP A 369 -24.75 -29.44 5.84
C ASP A 369 -24.38 -28.85 7.21
N VAL A 370 -23.64 -27.74 7.20
CA VAL A 370 -23.22 -27.08 8.44
C VAL A 370 -24.33 -26.17 9.00
N GLU A 371 -24.55 -26.25 10.31
CA GLU A 371 -25.45 -25.34 11.02
C GLU A 371 -24.69 -24.09 11.48
N ILE A 372 -25.12 -22.91 11.00
CA ILE A 372 -24.51 -21.63 11.34
C ILE A 372 -25.34 -20.95 12.42
N THR A 373 -24.96 -21.18 13.68
CA THR A 373 -25.65 -20.64 14.86
C THR A 373 -25.19 -19.24 15.26
N GLY A 374 -24.05 -18.79 14.73
CA GLY A 374 -23.40 -17.52 15.13
C GLY A 374 -22.55 -17.65 16.40
N GLU A 375 -22.44 -18.82 16.99
CA GLU A 375 -21.63 -19.09 18.18
C GLU A 375 -20.50 -20.10 17.88
N GLY A 376 -19.27 -19.74 18.12
CA GLY A 376 -18.08 -20.59 17.97
C GLY A 376 -17.80 -21.04 16.53
N ASN A 377 -16.87 -21.97 16.36
CA ASN A 377 -16.50 -22.49 15.05
C ASN A 377 -17.49 -23.59 14.59
N PRO A 378 -18.27 -23.39 13.51
CA PRO A 378 -19.23 -24.36 13.02
C PRO A 378 -18.60 -25.68 12.56
N LEU A 379 -17.34 -25.68 12.08
CA LEU A 379 -16.63 -26.89 11.68
C LEU A 379 -16.26 -27.77 12.87
N GLU A 380 -15.93 -27.18 13.99
CA GLU A 380 -15.66 -27.92 15.24
C GLU A 380 -16.91 -28.62 15.77
N LYS A 381 -18.07 -27.95 15.66
CA LYS A 381 -19.37 -28.48 16.09
C LYS A 381 -19.99 -29.49 15.12
N HIS A 382 -19.43 -29.63 13.91
CA HIS A 382 -19.98 -30.53 12.90
C HIS A 382 -19.85 -32.00 13.34
N PRO A 383 -20.93 -32.81 13.29
CA PRO A 383 -20.98 -34.14 13.91
C PRO A 383 -20.01 -35.16 13.31
N THR A 384 -19.64 -35.03 12.05
CA THR A 384 -18.84 -36.02 11.33
C THR A 384 -17.62 -35.45 10.63
N TRP A 385 -17.64 -34.19 10.16
CA TRP A 385 -16.59 -33.62 9.31
C TRP A 385 -15.24 -33.49 10.02
N SER A 386 -15.24 -33.19 11.31
CA SER A 386 -14.01 -33.09 12.12
C SER A 386 -13.38 -34.46 12.44
N HIS A 387 -14.10 -35.55 12.27
CA HIS A 387 -13.59 -36.91 12.51
C HIS A 387 -13.01 -37.53 11.26
N CYS A 388 -11.81 -38.09 11.34
CA CYS A 388 -11.13 -38.67 10.18
C CYS A 388 -10.15 -39.79 10.66
N ALA A 389 -9.63 -40.58 9.70
CA ALA A 389 -8.50 -41.45 9.97
C ALA A 389 -7.18 -40.70 9.83
N CYS A 390 -6.26 -40.93 10.74
CA CYS A 390 -4.91 -40.34 10.66
C CYS A 390 -4.21 -40.75 9.35
N PRO A 391 -3.73 -39.80 8.53
CA PRO A 391 -3.06 -40.11 7.25
C PRO A 391 -1.79 -40.97 7.42
N LYS A 392 -1.17 -40.96 8.61
CA LYS A 392 0.08 -41.68 8.91
C LYS A 392 -0.16 -43.07 9.49
N CYS A 393 -0.99 -43.20 10.52
CA CYS A 393 -1.17 -44.50 11.24
C CYS A 393 -2.54 -45.14 10.99
N GLY A 394 -3.49 -44.48 10.37
CA GLY A 394 -4.83 -45.01 10.11
C GLY A 394 -5.80 -45.02 11.29
N LYS A 395 -5.36 -44.67 12.52
CA LYS A 395 -6.21 -44.58 13.70
C LYS A 395 -7.18 -43.40 13.62
N GLU A 396 -8.22 -43.43 14.45
CA GLU A 396 -9.13 -42.30 14.61
C GLU A 396 -8.37 -41.02 15.02
N ALA A 397 -8.72 -39.90 14.41
CA ALA A 397 -8.06 -38.63 14.60
C ALA A 397 -9.03 -37.49 14.35
N LYS A 398 -8.64 -36.27 14.71
CA LYS A 398 -9.44 -35.06 14.47
C LYS A 398 -8.82 -34.21 13.37
N ARG A 399 -9.66 -33.81 12.41
CA ARG A 399 -9.29 -32.83 11.38
C ARG A 399 -9.16 -31.44 11.99
N GLU A 400 -8.22 -30.65 11.46
CA GLU A 400 -8.13 -29.23 11.80
C GLU A 400 -9.42 -28.51 11.36
N THR A 401 -9.94 -27.67 12.24
CA THR A 401 -11.20 -26.95 12.02
C THR A 401 -11.02 -25.47 11.66
N ASP A 402 -9.80 -24.97 11.75
CA ASP A 402 -9.48 -23.63 11.27
C ASP A 402 -9.40 -23.59 9.74
N THR A 403 -9.73 -22.42 9.18
CA THR A 403 -9.56 -22.11 7.77
C THR A 403 -8.42 -21.12 7.58
N LEU A 404 -7.86 -21.10 6.37
CA LEU A 404 -6.79 -20.17 6.01
C LEU A 404 -7.29 -18.73 5.97
N ASP A 405 -6.43 -17.80 6.33
CA ASP A 405 -6.63 -16.38 6.09
C ASP A 405 -6.92 -16.12 4.62
N THR A 406 -7.87 -15.24 4.35
CA THR A 406 -8.27 -14.85 2.99
C THR A 406 -7.11 -14.34 2.13
N PHE A 407 -6.10 -13.71 2.74
CA PHE A 407 -4.92 -13.24 2.02
C PHE A 407 -4.02 -14.36 1.50
N VAL A 408 -4.08 -15.55 2.06
CA VAL A 408 -3.40 -16.73 1.48
C VAL A 408 -3.97 -17.00 0.08
N GLN A 409 -5.30 -16.97 -0.07
CA GLN A 409 -5.98 -17.19 -1.34
C GLN A 409 -5.64 -16.11 -2.39
N SER A 410 -5.53 -14.86 -1.98
CA SER A 410 -5.21 -13.75 -2.89
C SER A 410 -3.71 -13.61 -3.20
N SER A 411 -2.82 -14.36 -2.53
CA SER A 411 -1.38 -14.21 -2.71
C SER A 411 -0.81 -14.95 -3.92
N TRP A 412 -1.58 -15.78 -4.59
CA TRP A 412 -1.10 -16.58 -5.72
C TRP A 412 -2.05 -16.62 -6.93
N TYR A 413 -3.18 -15.91 -6.91
CA TYR A 413 -4.20 -15.96 -7.95
C TYR A 413 -3.69 -15.50 -9.34
N GLN A 414 -2.69 -14.61 -9.39
CA GLN A 414 -2.02 -14.17 -10.62
C GLN A 414 -1.35 -15.35 -11.35
N PHE A 415 -0.78 -16.30 -10.62
CA PHE A 415 -0.21 -17.53 -11.18
C PHE A 415 -1.31 -18.45 -11.74
N ARG A 416 -2.48 -18.44 -11.09
CA ARG A 416 -3.65 -19.19 -11.60
C ARG A 416 -4.14 -18.60 -12.90
N TYR A 417 -4.21 -17.28 -13.03
CA TYR A 417 -4.54 -16.61 -14.29
C TYR A 417 -3.54 -16.92 -15.41
N ALA A 418 -2.26 -16.96 -15.10
CA ALA A 418 -1.22 -17.31 -16.06
C ALA A 418 -1.36 -18.76 -16.58
N THR A 419 -1.75 -19.68 -15.72
CA THR A 419 -1.89 -21.11 -16.06
C THR A 419 -3.10 -21.34 -16.98
N ASN A 420 -2.90 -22.09 -18.09
CA ASN A 420 -3.96 -22.43 -19.02
C ASN A 420 -5.08 -23.23 -18.33
N PRO A 421 -6.37 -22.85 -18.50
CA PRO A 421 -7.50 -23.52 -17.88
C PRO A 421 -7.56 -25.03 -18.12
N LYS A 422 -7.09 -25.52 -19.27
CA LYS A 422 -7.00 -26.95 -19.57
C LYS A 422 -6.06 -27.74 -18.68
N LYS A 423 -5.15 -27.04 -17.98
CA LYS A 423 -4.18 -27.63 -17.05
C LYS A 423 -4.63 -27.52 -15.59
N TRP A 424 -5.69 -26.79 -15.27
CA TRP A 424 -6.13 -26.49 -13.90
C TRP A 424 -6.38 -27.72 -13.02
N ASN A 425 -6.81 -28.83 -13.61
CA ASN A 425 -6.98 -30.10 -12.90
C ASN A 425 -5.66 -30.85 -12.65
N LYS A 426 -4.57 -30.46 -13.32
CA LYS A 426 -3.28 -31.16 -13.28
C LYS A 426 -2.23 -30.43 -12.45
N THR A 427 -2.30 -29.11 -12.42
CA THR A 427 -1.35 -28.27 -11.70
C THR A 427 -2.00 -27.01 -11.17
N GLY A 428 -1.53 -26.52 -10.03
CA GLY A 428 -1.87 -25.19 -9.51
C GLY A 428 -1.24 -24.08 -10.33
N ILE A 429 0.03 -24.26 -10.68
CA ILE A 429 0.86 -23.34 -11.45
C ILE A 429 1.58 -24.15 -12.54
N ASP A 430 1.50 -23.69 -13.77
CA ASP A 430 2.35 -24.18 -14.86
C ASP A 430 3.58 -23.30 -14.97
N LYS A 431 4.75 -23.88 -14.75
CA LYS A 431 6.03 -23.13 -14.64
C LYS A 431 6.36 -22.35 -15.92
N GLU A 432 6.20 -22.95 -17.08
CA GLU A 432 6.53 -22.31 -18.36
C GLU A 432 5.59 -21.12 -18.63
N GLU A 433 4.30 -21.31 -18.40
CA GLU A 433 3.28 -20.26 -18.59
C GLU A 433 3.43 -19.15 -17.54
N ALA A 434 3.74 -19.50 -16.28
CA ALA A 434 4.03 -18.51 -15.23
C ALA A 434 5.23 -17.65 -15.60
N ASN A 435 6.34 -18.26 -16.01
CA ASN A 435 7.55 -17.54 -16.40
C ASN A 435 7.38 -16.70 -17.67
N TYR A 436 6.44 -17.05 -18.54
CA TYR A 436 6.13 -16.28 -19.74
C TYR A 436 5.26 -15.05 -19.45
N TRP A 437 4.22 -15.21 -18.63
CA TRP A 437 3.18 -14.18 -18.42
C TRP A 437 3.48 -13.22 -17.27
N LEU A 438 4.27 -13.65 -16.28
CA LEU A 438 4.49 -12.86 -15.05
C LEU A 438 5.92 -12.28 -15.04
N GLY A 439 6.24 -11.13 -14.32
CA GLY A 439 5.29 -10.34 -13.47
C GLY A 439 4.20 -9.61 -14.24
N VAL A 440 3.13 -9.36 -13.50
CA VAL A 440 2.00 -8.60 -14.04
C VAL A 440 2.47 -7.21 -14.48
N ASP A 441 2.22 -6.87 -15.75
CA ASP A 441 2.71 -5.61 -16.35
C ASP A 441 2.17 -4.37 -15.63
N GLN A 442 0.88 -4.35 -15.30
CA GLN A 442 0.24 -3.28 -14.57
C GLN A 442 -0.72 -3.84 -13.53
N TYR A 443 -0.42 -3.61 -12.26
CA TYR A 443 -1.28 -3.97 -11.13
C TYR A 443 -1.96 -2.74 -10.56
N ILE A 444 -3.25 -2.86 -10.21
CA ILE A 444 -4.07 -1.73 -9.77
C ILE A 444 -4.84 -2.14 -8.51
N GLY A 445 -4.79 -1.31 -7.47
CA GLY A 445 -5.51 -1.58 -6.22
C GLY A 445 -5.43 -0.43 -5.24
N GLY A 446 -6.08 -0.57 -4.07
CA GLY A 446 -6.05 0.43 -3.00
C GLY A 446 -4.71 0.43 -2.26
N ILE A 447 -4.32 1.61 -1.76
CA ILE A 447 -3.07 1.78 -1.00
C ILE A 447 -3.11 1.06 0.35
N GLU A 448 -4.30 0.79 0.91
CA GLU A 448 -4.51 0.03 2.14
C GLU A 448 -3.90 -1.38 2.09
N HIS A 449 -3.69 -1.92 0.89
CA HIS A 449 -3.06 -3.22 0.69
C HIS A 449 -1.54 -3.21 0.68
N ALA A 450 -0.89 -2.06 0.88
CA ALA A 450 0.57 -1.91 0.82
C ALA A 450 1.31 -2.91 1.72
N ILE A 451 0.86 -3.07 2.97
CA ILE A 451 1.45 -3.96 3.99
C ILE A 451 0.62 -5.24 4.23
N LEU A 452 -0.49 -5.40 3.51
CA LEU A 452 -1.37 -6.57 3.53
C LEU A 452 -1.10 -7.44 2.29
N HIS A 453 -2.07 -7.48 1.36
CA HIS A 453 -2.03 -8.28 0.15
C HIS A 453 -0.73 -8.14 -0.64
N LEU A 454 -0.22 -6.92 -0.86
CA LEU A 454 0.97 -6.71 -1.67
C LEU A 454 2.22 -7.32 -1.03
N LEU A 455 2.39 -7.20 0.28
CA LEU A 455 3.51 -7.81 1.00
C LEU A 455 3.40 -9.33 0.99
N TYR A 456 2.20 -9.88 1.23
CA TYR A 456 1.96 -11.31 1.23
C TYR A 456 2.09 -11.93 -0.16
N ALA A 457 1.64 -11.25 -1.22
CA ALA A 457 1.82 -11.71 -2.59
C ALA A 457 3.31 -11.77 -2.99
N ARG A 458 4.12 -10.79 -2.56
CA ARG A 458 5.57 -10.80 -2.74
C ARG A 458 6.21 -11.99 -1.98
N PHE A 459 5.85 -12.19 -0.73
CA PHE A 459 6.30 -13.30 0.07
C PHE A 459 5.96 -14.66 -0.58
N PHE A 460 4.68 -14.87 -0.97
CA PHE A 460 4.25 -16.10 -1.63
C PHE A 460 4.99 -16.35 -2.95
N THR A 461 5.24 -15.31 -3.72
CA THR A 461 6.03 -15.40 -4.95
C THR A 461 7.41 -15.97 -4.65
N LYS A 462 8.12 -15.44 -3.66
CA LYS A 462 9.47 -15.95 -3.29
C LYS A 462 9.42 -17.38 -2.78
N VAL A 463 8.46 -17.72 -1.93
CA VAL A 463 8.29 -19.09 -1.42
C VAL A 463 7.97 -20.07 -2.55
N LEU A 464 7.05 -19.75 -3.45
CA LEU A 464 6.70 -20.63 -4.57
C LEU A 464 7.82 -20.76 -5.60
N ARG A 465 8.65 -19.72 -5.78
CA ARG A 465 9.91 -19.79 -6.54
C ARG A 465 10.85 -20.82 -5.93
N ASP A 466 11.10 -20.73 -4.64
CA ASP A 466 12.02 -21.62 -3.93
C ASP A 466 11.51 -23.06 -3.88
N LEU A 467 10.18 -23.24 -3.89
CA LEU A 467 9.53 -24.54 -4.05
C LEU A 467 9.54 -25.07 -5.51
N GLY A 468 10.09 -24.30 -6.47
CA GLY A 468 10.31 -24.70 -7.84
C GLY A 468 9.13 -24.53 -8.80
N TYR A 469 8.08 -23.80 -8.40
CA TYR A 469 6.88 -23.58 -9.22
C TYR A 469 7.07 -22.56 -10.34
N HIS A 470 8.02 -21.64 -10.22
CA HIS A 470 8.40 -20.60 -11.20
C HIS A 470 9.78 -20.03 -10.86
N ASP A 471 10.26 -19.08 -11.68
CA ASP A 471 11.58 -18.44 -11.51
C ASP A 471 11.47 -16.91 -11.32
N ILE A 472 10.31 -16.41 -10.91
CA ILE A 472 9.99 -14.97 -10.79
C ILE A 472 10.25 -14.49 -9.37
N ASP A 473 10.88 -13.32 -9.22
CA ASP A 473 11.19 -12.71 -7.93
C ASP A 473 10.09 -11.80 -7.39
N GLU A 474 9.42 -11.03 -8.27
CA GLU A 474 8.36 -10.10 -7.89
C GLU A 474 7.09 -10.33 -8.73
N PRO A 475 5.89 -10.36 -8.09
CA PRO A 475 4.65 -10.71 -8.78
C PRO A 475 4.14 -9.63 -9.73
N PHE A 476 4.41 -8.35 -9.43
CA PHE A 476 3.84 -7.20 -10.12
C PHE A 476 4.94 -6.26 -10.57
N GLU A 477 5.00 -5.95 -11.86
CA GLU A 477 6.03 -5.09 -12.40
C GLU A 477 5.75 -3.61 -12.10
N ASN A 478 4.58 -3.12 -12.47
CA ASN A 478 4.15 -1.75 -12.17
C ASN A 478 2.93 -1.77 -11.26
N LEU A 479 2.87 -0.83 -10.32
CA LEU A 479 1.77 -0.66 -9.39
C LEU A 479 1.17 0.74 -9.51
N LEU A 480 -0.14 0.79 -9.71
CA LEU A 480 -0.95 2.00 -9.56
C LEU A 480 -1.82 1.87 -8.32
N THR A 481 -1.60 2.72 -7.32
CA THR A 481 -2.47 2.78 -6.14
C THR A 481 -3.64 3.73 -6.39
N GLN A 482 -4.85 3.25 -6.13
CA GLN A 482 -6.07 4.06 -6.25
C GLN A 482 -6.30 4.86 -4.97
N GLY A 483 -6.79 6.11 -5.16
CA GLY A 483 -7.29 6.95 -4.07
C GLY A 483 -8.63 6.44 -3.54
N MET A 484 -8.99 6.90 -2.34
CA MET A 484 -10.26 6.55 -1.71
C MET A 484 -11.42 7.24 -2.43
N VAL A 485 -12.57 6.56 -2.52
CA VAL A 485 -13.83 7.17 -2.94
C VAL A 485 -14.57 7.65 -1.69
N LEU A 486 -14.85 8.94 -1.66
CA LEU A 486 -15.51 9.61 -0.56
C LEU A 486 -16.94 10.01 -0.95
N MET A 487 -17.82 10.06 0.02
CA MET A 487 -19.16 10.68 -0.07
C MET A 487 -19.35 11.56 1.17
N ASP A 488 -19.60 12.82 0.95
CA ASP A 488 -19.72 13.85 2.01
C ASP A 488 -18.47 13.86 2.93
N GLY A 489 -17.28 13.78 2.33
CA GLY A 489 -15.99 13.82 3.03
C GLY A 489 -15.64 12.55 3.82
N THR A 490 -16.45 11.49 3.73
CA THR A 490 -16.19 10.22 4.42
C THR A 490 -16.05 9.06 3.45
N LYS A 491 -15.16 8.10 3.78
CA LYS A 491 -14.96 6.87 2.99
C LYS A 491 -16.29 6.16 2.77
N MET A 492 -16.59 5.82 1.51
CA MET A 492 -17.73 4.97 1.17
C MET A 492 -17.57 3.58 1.79
N SER A 493 -18.56 3.13 2.55
CA SER A 493 -18.60 1.77 3.07
C SER A 493 -20.04 1.26 3.23
N LYS A 494 -20.22 -0.05 3.06
CA LYS A 494 -21.53 -0.70 3.27
C LYS A 494 -22.02 -0.57 4.73
N SER A 495 -21.10 -0.53 5.69
CA SER A 495 -21.43 -0.37 7.11
C SER A 495 -22.02 1.00 7.43
N LYS A 496 -21.55 2.05 6.73
CA LYS A 496 -22.04 3.43 6.85
C LYS A 496 -23.27 3.72 6.00
N GLY A 497 -23.64 2.82 5.06
CA GLY A 497 -24.78 3.00 4.20
C GLY A 497 -24.65 4.14 3.16
N ASN A 498 -23.42 4.64 2.94
CA ASN A 498 -23.11 5.73 2.03
C ASN A 498 -22.52 5.26 0.70
N THR A 499 -22.91 4.10 0.20
CA THR A 499 -22.47 3.55 -1.07
C THR A 499 -23.44 3.90 -2.21
N VAL A 500 -22.91 4.07 -3.42
CA VAL A 500 -23.68 4.22 -4.65
C VAL A 500 -23.86 2.85 -5.28
N ASP A 501 -25.10 2.52 -5.65
CA ASP A 501 -25.43 1.30 -6.37
C ASP A 501 -25.10 1.47 -7.87
N PRO A 502 -24.15 0.70 -8.43
CA PRO A 502 -23.81 0.77 -9.84
C PRO A 502 -24.99 0.49 -10.78
N ASP A 503 -25.88 -0.46 -10.44
CA ASP A 503 -27.04 -0.79 -11.27
C ASP A 503 -27.99 0.41 -11.40
N ALA A 504 -28.31 1.10 -10.31
CA ALA A 504 -29.16 2.29 -10.33
C ALA A 504 -28.53 3.44 -11.15
N LEU A 505 -27.21 3.60 -11.06
CA LEU A 505 -26.46 4.59 -11.82
C LEU A 505 -26.50 4.28 -13.32
N VAL A 506 -26.26 3.02 -13.69
CA VAL A 506 -26.25 2.56 -15.07
C VAL A 506 -27.66 2.60 -15.69
N GLU A 507 -28.69 2.24 -14.93
CA GLU A 507 -30.09 2.33 -15.38
C GLU A 507 -30.49 3.77 -15.71
N LYS A 508 -30.06 4.73 -14.88
CA LYS A 508 -30.42 6.15 -15.04
C LYS A 508 -29.62 6.85 -16.14
N TYR A 509 -28.33 6.61 -16.22
CA TYR A 509 -27.41 7.40 -17.04
C TYR A 509 -26.65 6.59 -18.12
N GLY A 510 -26.73 5.27 -18.08
CA GLY A 510 -25.97 4.37 -18.96
C GLY A 510 -24.56 4.07 -18.44
N ALA A 511 -24.04 2.91 -18.89
CA ALA A 511 -22.72 2.42 -18.48
C ALA A 511 -21.57 3.38 -18.84
N ASP A 512 -21.59 3.96 -20.04
CA ASP A 512 -20.55 4.90 -20.49
C ASP A 512 -20.47 6.15 -19.62
N THR A 513 -21.61 6.63 -19.10
CA THR A 513 -21.61 7.77 -18.17
C THR A 513 -20.92 7.42 -16.85
N ALA A 514 -21.20 6.24 -16.29
CA ALA A 514 -20.54 5.75 -15.08
C ALA A 514 -19.03 5.64 -15.28
N ARG A 515 -18.58 5.06 -16.40
CA ARG A 515 -17.17 4.92 -16.78
C ARG A 515 -16.50 6.28 -16.95
N LEU A 516 -17.12 7.17 -17.74
CA LEU A 516 -16.58 8.50 -18.00
C LEU A 516 -16.43 9.31 -16.71
N PHE A 517 -17.45 9.32 -15.86
CA PHE A 517 -17.41 10.04 -14.59
C PHE A 517 -16.27 9.54 -13.70
N THR A 518 -16.16 8.23 -13.52
CA THR A 518 -15.12 7.62 -12.67
C THR A 518 -13.71 8.02 -13.10
N LEU A 519 -13.44 8.07 -14.42
CA LEU A 519 -12.13 8.42 -14.96
C LEU A 519 -11.90 9.94 -15.08
N PHE A 520 -12.97 10.73 -15.09
CA PHE A 520 -12.90 12.18 -15.23
C PHE A 520 -12.81 12.93 -13.90
N ALA A 521 -13.45 12.43 -12.85
CA ALA A 521 -13.63 13.14 -11.59
C ALA A 521 -12.30 13.42 -10.85
N ALA A 522 -11.34 12.47 -10.92
CA ALA A 522 -10.01 12.63 -10.32
C ALA A 522 -8.97 11.77 -11.04
N PRO A 523 -7.67 12.12 -10.96
CA PRO A 523 -6.60 11.19 -11.31
C PRO A 523 -6.70 9.92 -10.45
N PRO A 524 -6.38 8.72 -10.97
CA PRO A 524 -6.57 7.45 -10.25
C PRO A 524 -5.93 7.40 -8.86
N ALA A 525 -4.75 8.00 -8.69
CA ALA A 525 -4.01 8.03 -7.43
C ALA A 525 -4.52 9.06 -6.40
N LYS A 526 -5.55 9.85 -6.73
CA LYS A 526 -6.13 10.87 -5.85
C LYS A 526 -7.48 10.43 -5.32
N GLU A 527 -7.87 10.99 -4.18
CA GLU A 527 -9.20 10.80 -3.64
C GLU A 527 -10.25 11.35 -4.61
N LEU A 528 -11.35 10.64 -4.74
CA LEU A 528 -12.51 10.99 -5.55
C LEU A 528 -13.68 11.30 -4.63
N GLU A 529 -14.12 12.55 -4.60
CA GLU A 529 -15.37 12.94 -3.95
C GLU A 529 -16.55 12.70 -4.89
N TRP A 530 -17.48 11.86 -4.49
CA TRP A 530 -18.67 11.54 -5.28
C TRP A 530 -19.59 12.76 -5.37
N ASN A 531 -20.03 13.07 -6.59
CA ASN A 531 -20.92 14.22 -6.83
C ASN A 531 -21.89 13.94 -7.98
N ASP A 532 -23.19 13.87 -7.68
CA ASP A 532 -24.24 13.59 -8.66
C ASP A 532 -24.31 14.62 -9.78
N SER A 533 -24.05 15.90 -9.50
CA SER A 533 -24.06 16.93 -10.55
C SER A 533 -22.92 16.76 -11.55
N ALA A 534 -21.80 16.21 -11.14
CA ALA A 534 -20.69 15.88 -12.04
C ALA A 534 -21.01 14.66 -12.92
N VAL A 535 -21.78 13.68 -12.40
CA VAL A 535 -22.31 12.56 -13.20
C VAL A 535 -23.20 13.09 -14.34
N GLU A 536 -24.11 14.03 -14.03
CA GLU A 536 -24.94 14.68 -15.05
C GLU A 536 -24.10 15.46 -16.08
N GLY A 537 -23.00 16.04 -15.65
CA GLY A 537 -22.03 16.69 -16.54
C GLY A 537 -21.44 15.71 -17.56
N ALA A 538 -21.04 14.53 -17.10
CA ALA A 538 -20.52 13.46 -17.94
C ALA A 538 -21.60 12.98 -18.94
N PHE A 539 -22.82 12.77 -18.49
CA PHE A 539 -23.96 12.39 -19.34
C PHE A 539 -24.23 13.42 -20.45
N ARG A 540 -24.23 14.72 -20.11
CA ARG A 540 -24.41 15.79 -21.10
C ARG A 540 -23.31 15.82 -22.16
N PHE A 541 -22.07 15.52 -21.78
CA PHE A 541 -20.97 15.42 -22.74
C PHE A 541 -21.17 14.27 -23.74
N ILE A 542 -21.52 13.09 -23.26
CA ILE A 542 -21.79 11.92 -24.11
C ILE A 542 -22.94 12.22 -25.08
N LYS A 543 -24.03 12.80 -24.58
CA LYS A 543 -25.16 13.21 -25.41
C LYS A 543 -24.74 14.24 -26.48
N LYS A 544 -23.95 15.22 -26.09
CA LYS A 544 -23.43 16.24 -27.03
C LYS A 544 -22.57 15.57 -28.12
N LEU A 545 -21.68 14.62 -27.74
CA LEU A 545 -20.85 13.90 -28.71
C LEU A 545 -21.72 13.13 -29.71
N TYR A 546 -22.74 12.43 -29.21
CA TYR A 546 -23.67 11.66 -30.03
C TYR A 546 -24.47 12.55 -31.01
N ASP A 547 -24.97 13.68 -30.56
CA ASP A 547 -25.75 14.64 -31.40
C ASP A 547 -24.91 15.24 -32.53
N ARG A 548 -23.58 15.27 -32.43
CA ARG A 548 -22.66 15.82 -33.46
C ARG A 548 -22.42 14.88 -34.64
N LYS A 549 -22.95 13.67 -34.63
CA LYS A 549 -22.88 12.71 -35.74
C LYS A 549 -23.37 13.33 -37.08
N GLU A 550 -24.36 14.20 -37.03
CA GLU A 550 -24.92 14.85 -38.22
C GLU A 550 -23.98 15.85 -38.92
N LYS A 551 -22.89 16.23 -38.25
CA LYS A 551 -21.85 17.14 -38.79
C LYS A 551 -20.80 16.39 -39.62
N VAL A 552 -20.74 15.06 -39.51
CA VAL A 552 -19.78 14.21 -40.22
C VAL A 552 -20.31 13.90 -41.62
N THR A 553 -19.49 14.12 -42.65
CA THR A 553 -19.89 13.95 -44.05
C THR A 553 -19.11 12.90 -44.81
N GLY A 554 -17.98 12.42 -44.26
CA GLY A 554 -17.16 11.35 -44.85
C GLY A 554 -17.07 10.13 -43.94
N ASN A 555 -16.69 9.00 -44.49
CA ASN A 555 -16.55 7.71 -43.76
C ASN A 555 -15.09 7.28 -43.52
N ARG A 556 -14.12 8.18 -43.79
CA ARG A 556 -12.68 7.93 -43.59
C ARG A 556 -11.98 9.18 -43.09
N LEU A 557 -10.77 8.99 -42.59
CA LEU A 557 -9.91 10.10 -42.18
C LEU A 557 -9.55 10.97 -43.39
N PRO A 558 -9.97 12.25 -43.46
CA PRO A 558 -9.72 13.11 -44.63
C PRO A 558 -8.26 13.54 -44.69
N ILE A 559 -7.86 13.95 -45.92
CA ILE A 559 -6.55 14.62 -46.15
C ILE A 559 -6.85 16.11 -46.35
N ILE A 560 -6.55 16.90 -45.32
CA ILE A 560 -6.88 18.32 -45.26
C ILE A 560 -5.61 19.13 -45.50
N ASP A 561 -5.68 20.09 -46.46
CA ASP A 561 -4.64 21.08 -46.60
C ASP A 561 -4.83 22.20 -45.56
N GLN A 562 -3.90 22.29 -44.60
CA GLN A 562 -3.91 23.27 -43.52
C GLN A 562 -4.01 24.74 -44.03
N ASN A 563 -3.43 25.02 -45.21
CA ASN A 563 -3.36 26.37 -45.74
C ASN A 563 -4.72 26.89 -46.28
N THR A 564 -5.65 26.00 -46.61
CA THR A 564 -6.98 26.37 -47.13
C THR A 564 -7.99 26.66 -46.03
N LEU A 565 -7.68 26.33 -44.79
CA LEU A 565 -8.58 26.46 -43.65
C LEU A 565 -8.63 27.89 -43.10
N ASN A 566 -9.80 28.31 -42.63
CA ASN A 566 -9.96 29.54 -41.87
C ASN A 566 -9.37 29.38 -40.43
N LYS A 567 -9.29 30.50 -39.69
CA LYS A 567 -8.68 30.53 -38.34
C LYS A 567 -9.38 29.60 -37.35
N GLU A 568 -10.69 29.55 -37.36
CA GLU A 568 -11.52 28.75 -36.47
C GLU A 568 -11.31 27.24 -36.72
N SER A 569 -11.29 26.83 -37.99
CA SER A 569 -11.04 25.44 -38.40
C SER A 569 -9.61 24.99 -38.08
N LYS A 570 -8.61 25.88 -38.28
CA LYS A 570 -7.22 25.62 -37.84
C LYS A 570 -7.15 25.41 -36.33
N LEU A 571 -7.79 26.27 -35.54
CA LEU A 571 -7.82 26.16 -34.10
C LEU A 571 -8.50 24.85 -33.64
N ALA A 572 -9.60 24.44 -34.24
CA ALA A 572 -10.28 23.21 -33.95
C ALA A 572 -9.39 21.98 -34.18
N ARG A 573 -8.68 21.96 -35.34
CA ARG A 573 -7.70 20.91 -35.63
C ARG A 573 -6.57 20.86 -34.58
N VAL A 574 -6.02 22.04 -34.22
CA VAL A 574 -4.99 22.12 -33.16
C VAL A 574 -5.49 21.44 -31.87
N LYS A 575 -6.72 21.74 -31.42
CA LYS A 575 -7.28 21.13 -30.21
C LYS A 575 -7.48 19.62 -30.33
N VAL A 576 -7.90 19.13 -31.48
CA VAL A 576 -8.02 17.67 -31.73
C VAL A 576 -6.65 17.00 -31.67
N TYR A 577 -5.64 17.56 -32.31
CA TYR A 577 -4.29 16.99 -32.31
C TYR A 577 -3.54 17.19 -30.97
N GLU A 578 -3.87 18.21 -30.19
CA GLU A 578 -3.44 18.33 -28.79
C GLU A 578 -3.97 17.14 -27.94
N ALA A 579 -5.24 16.79 -28.11
CA ALA A 579 -5.84 15.63 -27.46
C ALA A 579 -5.17 14.32 -27.91
N LEU A 580 -4.91 14.17 -29.22
CA LEU A 580 -4.19 13.01 -29.77
C LEU A 580 -2.75 12.91 -29.21
N ARG A 581 -2.01 14.02 -29.17
CA ARG A 581 -0.65 14.03 -28.57
C ARG A 581 -0.68 13.66 -27.10
N LYS A 582 -1.65 14.17 -26.36
CA LYS A 582 -1.83 13.86 -24.94
C LYS A 582 -2.18 12.39 -24.68
N SER A 583 -2.94 11.75 -25.57
CA SER A 583 -3.40 10.38 -25.37
C SER A 583 -2.25 9.39 -25.22
N THR A 584 -1.18 9.54 -25.99
CA THR A 584 0.01 8.68 -25.89
C THR A 584 0.61 8.72 -24.48
N ASP A 585 0.81 9.93 -23.92
CA ASP A 585 1.35 10.07 -22.56
C ASP A 585 0.39 9.53 -21.49
N VAL A 586 -0.92 9.74 -21.68
CA VAL A 586 -1.93 9.29 -20.71
C VAL A 586 -2.06 7.76 -20.71
N TYR A 587 -2.18 7.12 -21.87
CA TYR A 587 -2.36 5.68 -21.97
C TYR A 587 -1.09 4.88 -21.67
N GLU A 588 0.09 5.43 -22.01
CA GLU A 588 1.35 4.70 -21.85
C GLU A 588 2.03 4.93 -20.49
N LYS A 589 1.79 6.10 -19.83
CA LYS A 589 2.63 6.51 -18.69
C LYS A 589 1.87 7.02 -17.48
N THR A 590 0.98 8.02 -17.67
CA THR A 590 0.51 8.81 -16.53
C THR A 590 -0.85 8.37 -15.99
N PHE A 591 -1.64 7.67 -16.77
CA PHE A 591 -3.03 7.31 -16.48
C PHE A 591 -3.90 8.50 -16.03
N ALA A 592 -3.50 9.71 -16.41
CA ALA A 592 -4.24 10.94 -16.08
C ALA A 592 -5.43 11.14 -17.04
N PHE A 593 -6.36 10.17 -17.04
CA PHE A 593 -7.52 10.12 -17.95
C PHE A 593 -8.39 11.38 -17.88
N ASN A 594 -8.52 11.98 -16.70
CA ASN A 594 -9.25 13.23 -16.52
C ASN A 594 -8.72 14.35 -17.44
N THR A 595 -7.40 14.39 -17.68
CA THR A 595 -6.80 15.41 -18.56
C THR A 595 -7.02 15.12 -20.04
N LEU A 596 -7.07 13.83 -20.43
CA LEU A 596 -7.41 13.44 -21.81
C LEU A 596 -8.89 13.72 -22.10
N ILE A 597 -9.78 13.36 -21.18
CA ILE A 597 -11.22 13.63 -21.31
C ILE A 597 -11.45 15.13 -21.44
N ALA A 598 -10.80 15.96 -20.60
CA ALA A 598 -10.88 17.41 -20.71
C ALA A 598 -10.39 17.92 -22.08
N ALA A 599 -9.30 17.38 -22.61
CA ALA A 599 -8.79 17.74 -23.93
C ALA A 599 -9.77 17.37 -25.06
N CYS A 600 -10.44 16.20 -24.97
CA CYS A 600 -11.49 15.81 -25.92
C CYS A 600 -12.72 16.71 -25.81
N MET A 601 -13.09 17.16 -24.59
CA MET A 601 -14.17 18.14 -24.39
C MET A 601 -13.82 19.50 -25.01
N GLU A 602 -12.58 19.97 -24.83
CA GLU A 602 -12.08 21.20 -25.46
C GLU A 602 -12.06 21.10 -26.99
N ALA A 603 -11.61 19.96 -27.52
CA ALA A 603 -11.60 19.69 -28.95
C ALA A 603 -13.03 19.74 -29.56
N LEU A 604 -13.99 19.07 -28.90
CA LEU A 604 -15.40 19.11 -29.35
C LEU A 604 -16.00 20.53 -29.27
N ASN A 605 -15.65 21.29 -28.23
CA ASN A 605 -16.07 22.70 -28.12
C ASN A 605 -15.42 23.61 -29.16
N ALA A 606 -14.22 23.29 -29.62
CA ALA A 606 -13.56 24.02 -30.71
C ALA A 606 -14.17 23.67 -32.07
N LEU A 607 -14.51 22.41 -32.31
CA LEU A 607 -15.24 21.94 -33.48
C LEU A 607 -16.61 22.63 -33.61
N ASP A 608 -17.32 22.89 -32.53
CA ASP A 608 -18.60 23.60 -32.51
C ASP A 608 -18.49 25.07 -32.98
N LYS A 609 -17.31 25.66 -33.07
CA LYS A 609 -17.08 27.06 -33.45
C LYS A 609 -16.71 27.23 -34.92
N GLN A 610 -16.69 26.16 -35.69
CA GLN A 610 -16.35 26.13 -37.08
C GLN A 610 -17.35 25.27 -37.88
N ASP A 611 -17.42 25.42 -39.22
CA ASP A 611 -18.40 24.76 -40.08
C ASP A 611 -17.77 23.92 -41.21
N ASP A 612 -16.45 23.73 -41.19
CA ASP A 612 -15.78 22.89 -42.19
C ASP A 612 -16.09 21.43 -41.94
N ALA A 613 -16.70 20.75 -42.92
CA ALA A 613 -17.19 19.37 -42.81
C ALA A 613 -16.06 18.35 -42.75
N GLU A 614 -14.92 18.59 -43.42
CA GLU A 614 -13.77 17.70 -43.36
C GLU A 614 -13.10 17.79 -42.01
N VAL A 615 -13.00 18.99 -41.42
CA VAL A 615 -12.49 19.19 -40.04
C VAL A 615 -13.39 18.52 -39.00
N TRP A 616 -14.72 18.55 -39.20
CA TRP A 616 -15.66 17.80 -38.37
C TRP A 616 -15.41 16.30 -38.50
N THR A 617 -15.26 15.78 -39.71
CA THR A 617 -15.02 14.37 -39.97
C THR A 617 -13.70 13.88 -39.34
N GLU A 618 -12.59 14.62 -39.53
CA GLU A 618 -11.30 14.35 -38.93
C GLU A 618 -11.39 14.38 -37.41
N GLY A 619 -12.03 15.42 -36.85
CA GLY A 619 -12.16 15.59 -35.40
C GLY A 619 -12.92 14.48 -34.71
N ILE A 620 -14.10 14.11 -35.24
CA ILE A 620 -14.91 13.00 -34.68
C ILE A 620 -14.21 11.67 -34.87
N TYR A 621 -13.57 11.41 -36.04
CA TYR A 621 -12.78 10.19 -36.26
C TYR A 621 -11.73 9.98 -35.18
N ILE A 622 -10.98 11.02 -34.85
CA ILE A 622 -9.91 10.98 -33.81
C ILE A 622 -10.52 10.90 -32.41
N ILE A 623 -11.49 11.73 -32.06
CA ILE A 623 -12.08 11.76 -30.70
C ILE A 623 -12.70 10.41 -30.34
N LEU A 624 -13.41 9.76 -31.25
CA LEU A 624 -13.99 8.45 -30.99
C LEU A 624 -12.91 7.37 -30.76
N ASN A 625 -11.81 7.42 -31.52
CA ASN A 625 -10.68 6.51 -31.29
C ASN A 625 -10.03 6.73 -29.92
N LEU A 626 -9.86 8.01 -29.50
CA LEU A 626 -9.26 8.34 -28.20
C LEU A 626 -10.13 7.95 -27.02
N LEU A 627 -11.45 8.02 -27.16
CA LEU A 627 -12.40 7.75 -26.08
C LEU A 627 -12.92 6.30 -26.05
N GLU A 628 -12.59 5.48 -27.06
CA GLU A 628 -13.09 4.11 -27.12
C GLU A 628 -12.81 3.28 -25.86
N PRO A 629 -11.59 3.27 -25.28
CA PRO A 629 -11.35 2.51 -24.04
C PRO A 629 -12.11 3.08 -22.83
N ILE A 630 -12.55 4.33 -22.88
CA ILE A 630 -13.25 5.04 -21.77
C ILE A 630 -14.76 4.85 -21.87
N ILE A 631 -15.35 5.08 -23.03
CA ILE A 631 -16.81 5.02 -23.31
C ILE A 631 -17.10 4.11 -24.51
N PRO A 632 -16.87 2.80 -24.39
CA PRO A 632 -16.84 1.87 -25.51
C PRO A 632 -18.18 1.71 -26.23
N HIS A 633 -19.32 1.86 -25.55
CA HIS A 633 -20.62 1.61 -26.17
C HIS A 633 -20.97 2.71 -27.18
N VAL A 634 -20.93 3.98 -26.77
CA VAL A 634 -21.27 5.09 -27.66
C VAL A 634 -20.23 5.31 -28.76
N THR A 635 -18.95 5.08 -28.46
CA THR A 635 -17.89 5.20 -29.47
C THR A 635 -17.98 4.09 -30.52
N THR A 636 -18.29 2.85 -30.13
CA THR A 636 -18.49 1.75 -31.05
C THR A 636 -19.71 1.99 -31.94
N GLU A 637 -20.85 2.38 -31.36
CA GLU A 637 -22.07 2.69 -32.12
C GLU A 637 -21.86 3.81 -33.15
N LEU A 638 -21.25 4.92 -32.71
CA LEU A 638 -20.96 6.04 -33.62
C LEU A 638 -19.92 5.66 -34.68
N SER A 639 -18.91 4.88 -34.33
CA SER A 639 -17.88 4.43 -35.26
C SER A 639 -18.43 3.47 -36.32
N GLU A 640 -19.34 2.59 -35.93
CA GLU A 640 -20.05 1.69 -36.86
C GLU A 640 -20.94 2.50 -37.81
N LEU A 641 -21.69 3.45 -37.27
CA LEU A 641 -22.60 4.31 -38.04
C LEU A 641 -21.89 5.23 -39.06
N LEU A 642 -20.76 5.81 -38.64
CA LEU A 642 -20.09 6.89 -39.40
C LEU A 642 -18.91 6.38 -40.24
N PHE A 643 -18.18 5.37 -39.75
CA PHE A 643 -16.88 4.98 -40.29
C PHE A 643 -16.71 3.50 -40.56
N ASP A 644 -17.76 2.70 -40.50
CA ASP A 644 -17.69 1.22 -40.58
C ASP A 644 -16.65 0.64 -39.62
N ARG A 645 -16.42 1.28 -38.48
CA ARG A 645 -15.40 0.97 -37.46
C ARG A 645 -13.94 1.16 -37.88
N ASP A 646 -13.66 1.77 -39.03
CA ASP A 646 -12.30 2.02 -39.54
C ASP A 646 -11.41 2.84 -38.59
N ASN A 647 -12.02 3.73 -37.79
CA ASN A 647 -11.32 4.55 -36.82
C ASN A 647 -10.93 3.81 -35.52
N LEU A 648 -11.61 2.73 -35.15
CA LEU A 648 -11.30 2.00 -33.93
C LEU A 648 -10.06 1.13 -34.14
N GLY A 649 -9.08 1.29 -33.23
CA GLY A 649 -7.79 0.62 -33.35
C GLY A 649 -6.89 1.18 -34.47
N ALA A 650 -7.31 2.24 -35.18
CA ALA A 650 -6.48 2.88 -36.18
C ALA A 650 -5.23 3.50 -35.52
N LYS A 651 -4.07 3.26 -36.11
CA LYS A 651 -2.81 3.90 -35.67
C LYS A 651 -2.79 5.34 -36.13
N LEU A 652 -3.23 6.25 -35.26
CA LEU A 652 -3.23 7.68 -35.51
C LEU A 652 -1.82 8.26 -35.30
N VAL A 653 -1.45 9.20 -36.17
CA VAL A 653 -0.16 9.89 -36.09
C VAL A 653 -0.40 11.39 -35.90
N VAL A 654 0.33 11.98 -34.97
CA VAL A 654 0.30 13.44 -34.76
C VAL A 654 0.91 14.13 -35.98
N ARG A 655 0.14 15.00 -36.62
CA ARG A 655 0.58 15.78 -37.75
C ARG A 655 1.13 17.12 -37.26
N GLU A 656 2.44 17.29 -37.32
CA GLU A 656 3.13 18.48 -36.81
C GLU A 656 2.78 19.74 -37.54
N GLU A 657 2.42 19.64 -38.85
CA GLU A 657 1.96 20.77 -39.67
C GLU A 657 0.71 21.45 -39.10
N VAL A 658 -0.13 20.75 -38.35
CA VAL A 658 -1.32 21.29 -37.69
C VAL A 658 -0.98 22.36 -36.66
N PHE A 659 0.19 22.24 -36.02
CA PHE A 659 0.65 23.17 -34.98
C PHE A 659 1.40 24.38 -35.50
N VAL A 660 1.63 24.46 -36.82
CA VAL A 660 2.23 25.63 -37.43
C VAL A 660 1.22 26.78 -37.36
N GLN A 661 1.53 27.79 -36.57
CA GLN A 661 0.69 28.97 -36.40
C GLN A 661 0.99 30.01 -37.50
N ASP A 662 -0.04 30.57 -38.08
CA ASP A 662 0.10 31.69 -39.04
C ASP A 662 0.53 32.98 -38.32
N SER A 663 0.18 33.12 -37.06
CA SER A 663 0.54 34.25 -36.20
C SER A 663 0.65 33.83 -34.74
N ILE A 664 1.49 34.53 -33.99
CA ILE A 664 1.64 34.36 -32.54
C ILE A 664 1.04 35.58 -31.85
N LEU A 665 0.17 35.32 -30.84
CA LEU A 665 -0.44 36.37 -30.06
C LEU A 665 0.47 36.76 -28.90
N TYR A 666 0.99 37.98 -28.90
CA TYR A 666 1.78 38.52 -27.80
C TYR A 666 0.92 39.46 -26.93
N MET A 667 0.91 39.24 -25.64
CA MET A 667 0.37 40.20 -24.69
C MET A 667 1.32 41.40 -24.57
N VAL A 668 0.82 42.62 -24.73
CA VAL A 668 1.61 43.83 -24.55
C VAL A 668 1.37 44.40 -23.16
N MET A 669 2.44 44.35 -22.36
CA MET A 669 2.50 44.88 -20.99
C MET A 669 3.16 46.27 -21.04
N ILE A 670 2.53 47.30 -20.49
CA ILE A 670 3.11 48.66 -20.35
C ILE A 670 2.96 49.09 -18.90
N GLY A 671 4.08 49.44 -18.26
CA GLY A 671 4.10 49.82 -16.86
C GLY A 671 3.55 48.74 -15.92
N GLY A 672 3.85 47.44 -16.21
CA GLY A 672 3.43 46.30 -15.42
C GLY A 672 1.96 45.86 -15.56
N LYS A 673 1.19 46.50 -16.50
CA LYS A 673 -0.21 46.14 -16.74
C LYS A 673 -0.41 45.68 -18.18
N LYS A 674 -1.22 44.65 -18.42
CA LYS A 674 -1.67 44.21 -19.73
C LYS A 674 -2.48 45.36 -20.34
N ARG A 675 -2.08 45.85 -21.54
CA ARG A 675 -2.73 46.96 -22.23
C ARG A 675 -3.41 46.57 -23.53
N THR A 676 -2.77 45.73 -24.30
CA THR A 676 -3.28 45.24 -25.56
C THR A 676 -2.68 43.89 -25.93
N GLU A 677 -3.10 43.33 -27.05
CA GLU A 677 -2.54 42.15 -27.65
C GLU A 677 -2.21 42.42 -29.11
N VAL A 678 -1.17 41.78 -29.61
CA VAL A 678 -0.76 41.90 -31.02
C VAL A 678 -0.49 40.53 -31.61
N GLU A 679 -0.97 40.30 -32.83
CA GLU A 679 -0.64 39.14 -33.64
C GLU A 679 0.60 39.43 -34.47
N VAL A 680 1.61 38.56 -34.38
CA VAL A 680 2.89 38.71 -35.10
C VAL A 680 3.22 37.43 -35.84
N SER A 681 3.92 37.53 -36.97
CA SER A 681 4.41 36.35 -37.67
C SER A 681 5.32 35.50 -36.78
N PRO A 682 5.23 34.17 -36.85
CA PRO A 682 6.14 33.28 -36.14
C PRO A 682 7.62 33.48 -36.49
N SER A 683 7.89 34.02 -37.68
CA SER A 683 9.24 34.35 -38.19
C SER A 683 9.71 35.77 -37.82
N ALA A 684 8.87 36.55 -37.11
CA ALA A 684 9.21 37.94 -36.76
C ALA A 684 10.38 37.96 -35.73
N SER A 685 11.32 38.85 -36.00
CA SER A 685 12.44 39.12 -35.08
C SER A 685 11.96 39.85 -33.83
N SER A 686 12.73 39.82 -32.76
CA SER A 686 12.41 40.54 -31.52
C SER A 686 12.18 42.04 -31.77
N ASP A 687 12.91 42.64 -32.71
CA ASP A 687 12.79 44.07 -33.06
C ASP A 687 11.47 44.37 -33.79
N GLU A 688 11.03 43.50 -34.69
CA GLU A 688 9.72 43.60 -35.36
C GLU A 688 8.58 43.44 -34.37
N ILE A 689 8.69 42.46 -33.44
CA ILE A 689 7.72 42.24 -32.37
C ILE A 689 7.62 43.48 -31.46
N LEU A 690 8.74 44.08 -31.11
CA LEU A 690 8.79 45.33 -30.33
C LEU A 690 8.17 46.49 -31.07
N ALA A 691 8.43 46.65 -32.38
CA ALA A 691 7.86 47.70 -33.22
C ALA A 691 6.33 47.64 -33.26
N ILE A 692 5.78 46.41 -33.54
CA ILE A 692 4.33 46.17 -33.56
C ILE A 692 3.71 46.42 -32.17
N ALA A 693 4.36 45.97 -31.12
CA ALA A 693 3.87 46.18 -29.76
C ALA A 693 3.87 47.65 -29.32
N LYS A 694 4.86 48.45 -29.75
CA LYS A 694 4.92 49.88 -29.49
C LYS A 694 3.83 50.64 -30.26
N GLU A 695 3.60 50.29 -31.51
CA GLU A 695 2.53 50.85 -32.33
C GLU A 695 1.15 50.60 -31.71
N ALA A 696 0.87 49.35 -31.39
CA ALA A 696 -0.39 48.97 -30.74
C ALA A 696 -0.57 49.56 -29.34
N GLY A 697 0.53 49.82 -28.65
CA GLY A 697 0.58 50.41 -27.31
C GLY A 697 0.70 51.95 -27.28
N ALA A 698 0.73 52.62 -28.43
CA ALA A 698 1.10 54.03 -28.55
C ALA A 698 0.34 54.95 -27.59
N LYS A 699 -0.97 54.79 -27.43
CA LYS A 699 -1.79 55.62 -26.53
C LYS A 699 -1.42 55.51 -25.04
N TRP A 700 -0.76 54.45 -24.62
CA TRP A 700 -0.30 54.26 -23.23
C TRP A 700 1.18 54.63 -23.08
N LEU A 701 1.87 54.91 -24.19
CA LEU A 701 3.24 55.38 -24.23
C LEU A 701 3.31 56.90 -24.35
N GLU A 702 2.20 57.59 -24.64
CA GLU A 702 2.13 59.05 -24.74
C GLU A 702 2.51 59.71 -23.41
N GLY A 703 3.52 60.58 -23.39
CA GLY A 703 4.08 61.20 -22.20
C GLY A 703 4.94 60.30 -21.34
N MET A 704 5.35 59.15 -21.86
CA MET A 704 6.20 58.19 -21.15
C MET A 704 7.50 57.92 -21.90
N THR A 705 8.59 57.74 -21.16
CA THR A 705 9.87 57.24 -21.70
C THR A 705 10.00 55.74 -21.40
N ILE A 706 10.28 54.92 -22.44
CA ILE A 706 10.55 53.48 -22.27
C ILE A 706 11.95 53.33 -21.67
N VAL A 707 12.02 52.66 -20.51
CA VAL A 707 13.26 52.42 -19.77
C VAL A 707 13.86 51.06 -20.12
N LYS A 708 13.00 50.06 -20.35
CA LYS A 708 13.43 48.68 -20.66
C LYS A 708 12.39 48.00 -21.53
N GLU A 709 12.87 47.25 -22.53
CA GLU A 709 12.08 46.46 -23.44
C GLU A 709 12.40 44.97 -23.24
N ILE A 710 11.42 44.12 -23.06
CA ILE A 710 11.60 42.69 -22.85
C ILE A 710 10.60 41.96 -23.74
N VAL A 711 11.11 41.13 -24.65
CA VAL A 711 10.31 40.15 -25.37
C VAL A 711 10.49 38.78 -24.75
N VAL A 712 9.40 38.22 -24.29
CA VAL A 712 9.37 36.79 -23.84
C VAL A 712 8.82 36.00 -25.04
N PRO A 713 9.61 35.18 -25.70
CA PRO A 713 9.22 34.46 -26.89
C PRO A 713 7.88 33.73 -26.74
N ASN A 714 7.02 33.85 -27.71
CA ASN A 714 5.69 33.23 -27.80
C ASN A 714 4.74 33.55 -26.64
N LYS A 715 4.97 34.66 -25.90
CA LYS A 715 4.18 34.95 -24.70
C LYS A 715 3.79 36.42 -24.54
N LEU A 716 4.78 37.27 -24.35
CA LEU A 716 4.49 38.69 -24.08
C LEU A 716 5.63 39.62 -24.45
N VAL A 717 5.26 40.89 -24.67
CA VAL A 717 6.17 42.04 -24.71
C VAL A 717 5.93 42.87 -23.46
N ASN A 718 6.98 43.21 -22.72
CA ASN A 718 6.90 44.11 -21.58
C ASN A 718 7.71 45.39 -21.81
N LEU A 719 7.03 46.51 -21.84
CA LEU A 719 7.60 47.84 -21.97
C LEU A 719 7.56 48.50 -20.58
N ALA A 720 8.72 48.53 -19.92
CA ALA A 720 8.85 49.27 -18.67
C ALA A 720 8.98 50.76 -18.97
N VAL A 721 8.11 51.59 -18.40
CA VAL A 721 8.02 53.00 -18.68
C VAL A 721 8.13 53.85 -17.40
N LYS A 722 8.60 55.08 -17.57
CA LYS A 722 8.56 56.15 -16.52
C LYS A 722 7.93 57.40 -17.17
N PRO A 723 7.27 58.33 -16.40
CA PRO A 723 6.83 59.61 -16.87
C PRO A 723 8.00 60.45 -17.39
N ASN A 724 7.76 61.26 -18.42
CA ASN A 724 8.78 62.18 -18.99
C ASN A 724 9.17 63.23 -17.99
#